data_e8b0812a3e9f1ece984acde79a40edf1
#
_entry.id   e8b0812a3e9f1ece984acde79a40edf1
#
_cell.length_a   1.000
_cell.length_b   1.000
_cell.length_c   1.000
_cell.angle_alpha   90.00
_cell.angle_beta   90.00
_cell.angle_gamma   90.00
#
_symmetry.space_group_name_H-M   'P 1'
#
loop_
_entity.id
_entity.type
_entity.pdbx_description
1 polymer ?
#
loop_
_entity_poly.entity_id
_entity_poly.type
_entity_poly.pdbx_seq_one_letter_code
_entity_poly.pdbx_strand_id
1 'polypeptide(L)'
;MSKTLKILSRPKGNAEEYGRWSVNPYIGCSHGCLYCVSPDTQVFMADGSSKRIDDVQVGDEIYGVEKTQTNYHAIVKAKVTAKAETFKKPWRLTFSNGQQIVCSGDHRFLTERGWKFAAGSEFGNYRRPHLTPNNNMVCIPNYPMEDFDITDDYRRGYLSSIIRGDANLAQYNYNGIDQYHFRLALKEKDGVDRTRDYLAHFGIDVRDFEFPMVERATKEIVKHTAIRKQGVYNYEKIKNLIANNTNNREWLRGFMAGIYDAEGCKGNVKRMSNSNDEIISIYCQALDAFGIAYTFDKPVQKPNGKLVKYVRLKGGLQTSILFVRTCRPAITSLFDFEGSRMKFYGEIVRMTEKKQLTNPTRLIDIETTTENFFANGIVAHNCYLKKGPSGGYLGQDKPVLKKGVVSEDHAYHLAMAEIIANRDEIIRDGGLFMTFTSDPCAEQTSKLFFRISESARGVDIPVMMLTKAEPNYSYMFLDSTVDVNCILNSVRTKEQEQHNYLNRCKEKASLLAVGFTLTGHDELEPNAISNEERIRCIDFLARRYPLAEKCHLWASIEPVIDFPSSLYMIYQAMNAGCQHFKIGLLTNNTRVVRKDFQIGEHKFKAYKVEDCLHFIEDVMRMTDGKATVYWKQSVRDLLETIYTSAAVDELLNYPHSVGKDWSIFTSDVR
;
A
#
# COMPACT_ATOMS: atom_id res chain seq x y z
N MET A 1 -27.32 2.43 2.53
CA MET A 1 -27.19 3.88 2.79
C MET A 1 -25.86 4.35 2.23
N SER A 2 -25.83 5.22 1.21
CA SER A 2 -24.59 5.78 0.69
C SER A 2 -23.96 6.62 1.80
N LYS A 3 -22.70 6.36 2.14
CA LYS A 3 -21.95 7.21 3.08
C LYS A 3 -21.87 8.60 2.45
N THR A 4 -22.49 9.59 3.09
CA THR A 4 -22.37 11.00 2.69
C THR A 4 -20.89 11.37 2.70
N LEU A 5 -20.39 11.90 1.59
CA LEU A 5 -19.01 12.34 1.46
C LEU A 5 -18.77 13.49 2.44
N LYS A 6 -17.78 13.37 3.32
CA LYS A 6 -17.44 14.39 4.32
C LYS A 6 -16.01 14.88 4.10
N ILE A 7 -15.84 16.19 4.03
CA ILE A 7 -14.54 16.88 3.99
C ILE A 7 -14.15 17.36 5.38
N LEU A 8 -15.13 17.83 6.17
CA LEU A 8 -14.97 18.23 7.55
C LEU A 8 -14.95 16.99 8.46
N SER A 9 -14.08 16.98 9.47
CA SER A 9 -13.94 15.87 10.40
C SER A 9 -13.54 16.36 11.80
N ARG A 10 -13.91 15.56 12.82
CA ARG A 10 -13.38 15.70 14.18
C ARG A 10 -12.20 14.74 14.32
N PRO A 11 -10.98 15.25 14.52
CA PRO A 11 -9.82 14.42 14.83
C PRO A 11 -10.03 13.61 16.10
N LYS A 12 -9.23 12.55 16.29
CA LYS A 12 -9.26 11.71 17.49
C LYS A 12 -7.84 11.43 17.97
N GLY A 13 -7.68 11.19 19.26
CA GLY A 13 -6.40 10.88 19.88
C GLY A 13 -5.46 12.08 19.82
N ASN A 14 -4.16 11.84 19.55
CA ASN A 14 -3.13 12.90 19.53
C ASN A 14 -3.39 14.02 18.50
N ALA A 15 -4.21 13.77 17.49
CA ALA A 15 -4.57 14.82 16.52
C ALA A 15 -5.53 15.88 17.12
N GLU A 16 -6.28 15.57 18.18
CA GLU A 16 -7.12 16.53 18.89
C GLU A 16 -6.30 17.66 19.54
N GLU A 17 -5.02 17.42 19.81
CA GLU A 17 -4.09 18.41 20.37
C GLU A 17 -3.80 19.60 19.43
N TYR A 18 -4.09 19.43 18.12
CA TYR A 18 -3.99 20.51 17.14
C TYR A 18 -5.28 21.26 16.90
N GLY A 19 -6.42 20.63 17.08
CA GLY A 19 -7.72 21.24 16.92
C GLY A 19 -8.86 20.21 16.90
N ARG A 20 -10.05 20.63 17.34
CA ARG A 20 -11.25 19.76 17.43
C ARG A 20 -11.98 19.60 16.10
N TRP A 21 -11.68 20.44 15.11
CA TRP A 21 -12.25 20.39 13.77
C TRP A 21 -11.13 20.49 12.73
N SER A 22 -11.23 19.68 11.69
CA SER A 22 -10.25 19.68 10.61
C SER A 22 -10.92 19.52 9.27
N VAL A 23 -10.42 20.25 8.27
CA VAL A 23 -10.85 20.16 6.88
C VAL A 23 -9.80 19.42 6.04
N ASN A 24 -10.22 18.32 5.40
CA ASN A 24 -9.31 17.43 4.66
C ASN A 24 -9.89 17.15 3.26
N PRO A 25 -9.77 18.05 2.28
CA PRO A 25 -10.24 17.82 0.91
C PRO A 25 -9.34 16.90 0.13
N TYR A 26 -8.06 16.85 0.47
CA TYR A 26 -7.05 16.04 -0.18
C TYR A 26 -6.65 14.82 0.66
N ILE A 27 -6.13 13.82 -0.02
CA ILE A 27 -5.47 12.65 0.54
C ILE A 27 -4.10 12.54 -0.13
N GLY A 28 -3.04 12.31 0.67
CA GLY A 28 -1.68 12.21 0.20
C GLY A 28 -0.79 13.34 0.70
N CYS A 29 0.48 13.02 0.85
CA CYS A 29 1.48 13.93 1.35
C CYS A 29 2.63 13.99 0.36
N SER A 30 3.08 15.21 0.01
CA SER A 30 4.26 15.45 -0.84
C SER A 30 5.58 15.02 -0.21
N HIS A 31 5.58 14.55 1.03
CA HIS A 31 6.79 14.18 1.78
C HIS A 31 7.31 12.74 1.53
N GLY A 32 6.70 11.97 0.60
CA GLY A 32 7.32 10.84 -0.08
C GLY A 32 7.76 9.64 0.77
N CYS A 33 7.02 9.23 1.80
CA CYS A 33 7.35 8.08 2.65
C CYS A 33 6.81 6.75 2.14
N LEU A 34 7.08 6.33 0.88
CA LEU A 34 6.54 5.10 0.29
C LEU A 34 7.47 3.90 0.47
N TYR A 35 6.89 2.73 0.79
CA TYR A 35 7.55 1.42 0.77
C TYR A 35 7.43 0.83 -0.63
N CYS A 36 8.42 1.02 -1.48
CA CYS A 36 8.33 0.70 -2.90
C CYS A 36 9.35 -0.34 -3.33
N VAL A 37 9.04 -1.06 -4.41
CA VAL A 37 9.94 -1.99 -5.10
C VAL A 37 10.14 -1.56 -6.56
N SER A 38 11.16 -2.13 -7.24
CA SER A 38 11.43 -1.82 -8.65
C SER A 38 10.29 -2.27 -9.58
N PRO A 39 10.10 -1.58 -10.75
CA PRO A 39 9.02 -1.87 -11.70
C PRO A 39 8.99 -3.29 -12.26
N ASP A 40 10.14 -3.95 -12.31
CA ASP A 40 10.31 -5.32 -12.78
C ASP A 40 9.99 -6.40 -11.75
N THR A 41 9.70 -6.00 -10.49
CA THR A 41 9.33 -6.94 -9.43
C THR A 41 8.09 -7.74 -9.80
N GLN A 42 8.19 -9.07 -9.69
CA GLN A 42 7.11 -10.00 -10.02
C GLN A 42 6.14 -10.15 -8.85
N VAL A 43 4.87 -9.93 -9.12
CA VAL A 43 3.75 -10.11 -8.17
C VAL A 43 3.06 -11.44 -8.44
N PHE A 44 2.73 -12.20 -7.40
CA PHE A 44 2.05 -13.48 -7.53
C PHE A 44 0.53 -13.27 -7.62
N MET A 45 -0.04 -13.54 -8.79
CA MET A 45 -1.45 -13.31 -9.09
C MET A 45 -2.34 -14.44 -8.55
N ALA A 46 -3.62 -14.16 -8.31
CA ALA A 46 -4.57 -15.13 -7.76
C ALA A 46 -4.91 -16.30 -8.70
N ASP A 47 -4.59 -16.17 -9.98
CA ASP A 47 -4.68 -17.24 -10.99
C ASP A 47 -3.45 -18.15 -11.05
N GLY A 48 -2.46 -17.91 -10.17
CA GLY A 48 -1.19 -18.64 -10.13
C GLY A 48 -0.12 -18.11 -11.09
N SER A 49 -0.42 -17.10 -11.91
CA SER A 49 0.54 -16.44 -12.80
C SER A 49 1.44 -15.45 -12.06
N SER A 50 2.41 -14.88 -12.78
CA SER A 50 3.21 -13.73 -12.31
C SER A 50 2.98 -12.55 -13.23
N LYS A 51 2.95 -11.34 -12.66
CA LYS A 51 2.82 -10.09 -13.38
C LYS A 51 3.82 -9.09 -12.84
N ARG A 52 4.49 -8.33 -13.70
CA ARG A 52 5.35 -7.24 -13.24
C ARG A 52 4.52 -6.24 -12.44
N ILE A 53 5.05 -5.70 -11.35
CA ILE A 53 4.31 -4.71 -10.55
C ILE A 53 3.97 -3.47 -11.37
N ASP A 54 4.77 -3.17 -12.40
CA ASP A 54 4.51 -2.08 -13.34
C ASP A 54 3.22 -2.30 -14.15
N ASP A 55 2.89 -3.55 -14.45
CA ASP A 55 1.71 -3.94 -15.24
C ASP A 55 0.48 -4.24 -14.37
N VAL A 56 0.65 -4.36 -13.04
CA VAL A 56 -0.45 -4.59 -12.10
C VAL A 56 -1.37 -3.37 -12.06
N GLN A 57 -2.68 -3.61 -12.10
CA GLN A 57 -3.72 -2.59 -12.09
C GLN A 57 -4.57 -2.65 -10.83
N VAL A 58 -5.19 -1.51 -10.50
CA VAL A 58 -6.21 -1.47 -9.44
C VAL A 58 -7.38 -2.36 -9.82
N GLY A 59 -7.77 -3.26 -8.92
CA GLY A 59 -8.79 -4.28 -9.17
C GLY A 59 -8.23 -5.67 -9.46
N ASP A 60 -6.94 -5.81 -9.81
CA ASP A 60 -6.30 -7.11 -9.98
C ASP A 60 -6.38 -7.94 -8.69
N GLU A 61 -6.61 -9.24 -8.84
CA GLU A 61 -6.57 -10.19 -7.74
C GLU A 61 -5.19 -10.85 -7.63
N ILE A 62 -4.62 -10.80 -6.45
CA ILE A 62 -3.29 -11.32 -6.14
C ILE A 62 -3.34 -12.21 -4.91
N TYR A 63 -2.26 -12.89 -4.60
CA TYR A 63 -2.08 -13.56 -3.32
C TYR A 63 -1.33 -12.67 -2.33
N GLY A 64 -1.83 -12.66 -1.09
CA GLY A 64 -1.17 -12.14 0.11
C GLY A 64 -1.16 -13.21 1.19
N VAL A 65 -0.80 -12.82 2.41
CA VAL A 65 -0.81 -13.72 3.57
C VAL A 65 -1.56 -13.09 4.75
N GLU A 66 -2.22 -13.94 5.53
CA GLU A 66 -2.80 -13.56 6.82
C GLU A 66 -2.29 -14.46 7.94
N LYS A 67 -2.14 -13.88 9.13
CA LYS A 67 -1.77 -14.63 10.33
C LYS A 67 -2.98 -15.34 10.89
N THR A 68 -2.94 -16.66 10.98
CA THR A 68 -4.02 -17.47 11.54
C THR A 68 -4.02 -17.45 13.07
N GLN A 69 -5.12 -17.86 13.68
CA GLN A 69 -5.25 -17.98 15.15
C GLN A 69 -4.17 -18.90 15.77
N THR A 70 -3.63 -19.82 15.00
CA THR A 70 -2.57 -20.77 15.42
C THR A 70 -1.15 -20.27 15.11
N ASN A 71 -0.95 -18.96 14.94
CA ASN A 71 0.34 -18.30 14.65
C ASN A 71 1.03 -18.71 13.32
N TYR A 72 0.34 -19.37 12.41
CA TYR A 72 0.84 -19.58 11.04
C TYR A 72 0.40 -18.46 10.11
N HIS A 73 1.12 -18.30 9.01
CA HIS A 73 0.66 -17.48 7.89
C HIS A 73 -0.01 -18.39 6.86
N ALA A 74 -1.22 -18.03 6.42
CA ALA A 74 -1.93 -18.68 5.33
C ALA A 74 -1.99 -17.77 4.12
N ILE A 75 -1.91 -18.36 2.92
CA ILE A 75 -2.17 -17.63 1.68
C ILE A 75 -3.65 -17.26 1.62
N VAL A 76 -3.92 -16.02 1.25
CA VAL A 76 -5.27 -15.50 1.03
C VAL A 76 -5.32 -14.69 -0.25
N LYS A 77 -6.47 -14.66 -0.91
CA LYS A 77 -6.70 -13.77 -2.04
C LYS A 77 -6.84 -12.34 -1.56
N ALA A 78 -6.19 -11.45 -2.24
CA ALA A 78 -6.19 -10.02 -1.98
C ALA A 78 -6.50 -9.25 -3.26
N LYS A 79 -7.13 -8.11 -3.12
CA LYS A 79 -7.40 -7.23 -4.25
C LYS A 79 -6.50 -6.00 -4.19
N VAL A 80 -5.93 -5.62 -5.31
CA VAL A 80 -5.18 -4.38 -5.43
C VAL A 80 -6.15 -3.20 -5.36
N THR A 81 -5.97 -2.33 -4.38
CA THR A 81 -6.87 -1.20 -4.12
C THR A 81 -6.29 0.14 -4.57
N ALA A 82 -4.95 0.24 -4.68
CA ALA A 82 -4.29 1.40 -5.23
C ALA A 82 -2.87 1.05 -5.72
N LYS A 83 -2.28 1.96 -6.50
CA LYS A 83 -0.91 1.89 -6.99
C LYS A 83 -0.28 3.27 -6.93
N ALA A 84 0.97 3.35 -6.50
CA ALA A 84 1.72 4.60 -6.37
C ALA A 84 3.16 4.43 -6.85
N GLU A 85 3.81 5.55 -7.18
CA GLU A 85 5.18 5.58 -7.68
C GLU A 85 6.00 6.62 -6.91
N THR A 86 7.30 6.38 -6.80
CA THR A 86 8.25 7.33 -6.23
C THR A 86 9.63 7.18 -6.85
N PHE A 87 10.48 8.18 -6.68
CA PHE A 87 11.89 8.13 -7.07
C PHE A 87 12.76 8.26 -5.81
N LYS A 88 13.49 7.18 -5.47
CA LYS A 88 14.38 7.12 -4.30
C LYS A 88 15.68 6.40 -4.64
N LYS A 89 16.72 6.62 -3.83
CA LYS A 89 17.93 5.78 -3.86
C LYS A 89 17.57 4.41 -3.28
N PRO A 90 17.53 3.35 -4.11
CA PRO A 90 17.06 2.06 -3.66
C PRO A 90 18.18 1.21 -3.06
N TRP A 91 17.77 0.13 -2.41
CA TRP A 91 18.64 -0.96 -1.96
C TRP A 91 18.42 -2.18 -2.85
N ARG A 92 19.51 -2.82 -3.24
CA ARG A 92 19.47 -4.16 -3.83
C ARG A 92 19.70 -5.18 -2.73
N LEU A 93 18.77 -6.10 -2.58
CA LEU A 93 18.84 -7.24 -1.69
C LEU A 93 19.11 -8.49 -2.53
N THR A 94 20.10 -9.29 -2.16
CA THR A 94 20.40 -10.58 -2.78
C THR A 94 20.11 -11.68 -1.76
N PHE A 95 19.50 -12.76 -2.21
CA PHE A 95 19.08 -13.88 -1.36
C PHE A 95 19.83 -15.16 -1.72
N SER A 96 19.88 -16.12 -0.78
CA SER A 96 20.64 -17.37 -0.89
C SER A 96 20.27 -18.27 -2.08
N ASN A 97 19.06 -18.10 -2.61
CA ASN A 97 18.58 -18.79 -3.81
C ASN A 97 18.86 -18.01 -5.11
N GLY A 98 19.70 -16.97 -5.07
CA GLY A 98 20.05 -16.13 -6.21
C GLY A 98 19.04 -15.05 -6.58
N GLN A 99 17.87 -15.01 -5.94
CA GLN A 99 16.88 -13.96 -6.17
C GLN A 99 17.42 -12.59 -5.75
N GLN A 100 16.98 -11.55 -6.47
CA GLN A 100 17.25 -10.17 -6.13
C GLN A 100 15.96 -9.35 -6.06
N ILE A 101 15.91 -8.39 -5.15
CA ILE A 101 14.85 -7.39 -5.06
C ILE A 101 15.51 -6.02 -4.93
N VAL A 102 15.07 -5.08 -5.76
CA VAL A 102 15.42 -3.66 -5.64
C VAL A 102 14.24 -2.93 -5.00
N CYS A 103 14.47 -2.32 -3.85
CA CYS A 103 13.41 -1.70 -3.06
C CYS A 103 13.89 -0.45 -2.29
N SER A 104 12.96 0.32 -1.76
CA SER A 104 13.31 1.40 -0.82
C SER A 104 13.88 0.81 0.48
N GLY A 105 14.75 1.54 1.16
CA GLY A 105 15.32 1.10 2.44
C GLY A 105 14.26 0.87 3.52
N ASP A 106 13.12 1.54 3.39
CA ASP A 106 11.99 1.45 4.31
C ASP A 106 11.07 0.26 4.02
N HIS A 107 11.24 -0.41 2.89
CA HIS A 107 10.41 -1.55 2.52
C HIS A 107 10.54 -2.68 3.54
N ARG A 108 9.42 -3.33 3.89
CA ARG A 108 9.39 -4.39 4.91
C ARG A 108 9.11 -5.75 4.28
N PHE A 109 9.83 -6.74 4.76
CA PHE A 109 9.67 -8.14 4.39
C PHE A 109 9.33 -9.00 5.60
N LEU A 110 8.50 -10.02 5.39
CA LEU A 110 8.13 -10.95 6.44
C LEU A 110 9.20 -12.02 6.63
N THR A 111 9.61 -12.20 7.88
CA THR A 111 10.55 -13.26 8.29
C THR A 111 9.92 -14.14 9.37
N GLU A 112 10.60 -15.22 9.76
CA GLU A 112 10.20 -16.07 10.89
C GLU A 112 10.09 -15.30 12.22
N ARG A 113 10.77 -14.12 12.29
CA ARG A 113 10.76 -13.23 13.46
C ARG A 113 9.90 -11.98 13.26
N GLY A 114 8.95 -12.04 12.32
CA GLY A 114 8.06 -10.93 11.98
C GLY A 114 8.63 -9.98 10.92
N TRP A 115 8.00 -8.85 10.77
CA TRP A 115 8.33 -7.85 9.75
C TRP A 115 9.69 -7.18 10.01
N LYS A 116 10.55 -7.14 8.99
CA LYS A 116 11.87 -6.52 8.99
C LYS A 116 12.01 -5.55 7.82
N PHE A 117 12.64 -4.40 8.08
CA PHE A 117 12.94 -3.43 7.05
C PHE A 117 14.10 -3.91 6.15
N ALA A 118 14.14 -3.48 4.90
CA ALA A 118 15.23 -3.79 3.98
C ALA A 118 16.57 -3.24 4.49
N ALA A 119 16.59 -1.95 4.84
CA ALA A 119 17.77 -1.31 5.39
C ALA A 119 17.64 -1.11 6.91
N GLY A 120 18.77 -1.25 7.61
CA GLY A 120 18.90 -0.79 8.99
C GLY A 120 18.99 0.72 8.97
N SER A 121 18.13 1.39 9.71
CA SER A 121 18.46 2.67 10.27
C SER A 121 18.74 2.42 11.74
N GLU A 122 19.86 2.88 12.22
CA GLU A 122 20.21 2.78 13.63
C GLU A 122 19.76 4.09 14.27
N PHE A 123 18.78 3.99 15.15
CA PHE A 123 18.34 5.07 16.02
C PHE A 123 19.02 4.84 17.38
N GLY A 124 20.25 5.25 17.51
CA GLY A 124 21.06 4.99 18.70
C GLY A 124 21.23 3.49 18.99
N ASN A 125 20.89 3.00 20.20
CA ASN A 125 20.88 1.60 20.51
C ASN A 125 19.62 0.84 20.01
N TYR A 126 18.64 1.56 19.47
CA TYR A 126 17.50 0.97 18.81
C TYR A 126 17.83 0.72 17.33
N ARG A 127 18.27 -0.49 17.05
CA ARG A 127 18.33 -0.96 15.66
C ARG A 127 16.91 -1.20 15.19
N ARG A 128 16.45 -0.40 14.24
CA ARG A 128 15.26 -0.72 13.46
C ARG A 128 15.34 -2.19 13.05
N PRO A 129 14.32 -3.01 13.32
CA PRO A 129 14.36 -4.44 12.99
C PRO A 129 14.49 -4.61 11.48
N HIS A 130 15.73 -4.78 11.01
CA HIS A 130 16.05 -4.90 9.61
C HIS A 130 16.53 -6.29 9.25
N LEU A 131 16.53 -6.60 7.97
CA LEU A 131 17.02 -7.86 7.42
C LEU A 131 18.52 -8.04 7.73
N THR A 132 18.84 -9.23 8.23
CA THR A 132 20.19 -9.71 8.48
C THR A 132 20.35 -11.10 7.85
N PRO A 133 21.59 -11.57 7.61
CA PRO A 133 21.81 -12.93 7.08
C PRO A 133 21.22 -14.06 7.92
N ASN A 134 20.85 -13.78 9.17
CA ASN A 134 20.27 -14.76 10.10
C ASN A 134 18.73 -14.84 10.01
N ASN A 135 18.07 -14.05 9.16
CA ASN A 135 16.63 -14.09 9.02
C ASN A 135 16.20 -15.06 7.93
N ASN A 136 15.31 -15.99 8.27
CA ASN A 136 14.64 -16.85 7.31
C ASN A 136 13.42 -16.09 6.73
N MET A 137 13.36 -15.98 5.40
CA MET A 137 12.30 -15.27 4.71
C MET A 137 11.03 -16.10 4.64
N VAL A 138 9.86 -15.48 4.83
CA VAL A 138 8.59 -16.10 4.46
C VAL A 138 8.41 -15.90 2.97
N CYS A 139 8.55 -16.96 2.19
CA CYS A 139 8.60 -16.87 0.75
C CYS A 139 8.11 -18.14 0.06
N ILE A 140 7.92 -18.04 -1.24
CA ILE A 140 7.83 -19.13 -2.18
C ILE A 140 9.24 -19.32 -2.75
N PRO A 141 9.99 -20.38 -2.40
CA PRO A 141 11.30 -20.66 -2.95
C PRO A 141 11.23 -20.80 -4.47
N ASN A 142 12.34 -20.47 -5.16
CA ASN A 142 12.44 -20.57 -6.61
C ASN A 142 11.41 -19.72 -7.40
N TYR A 143 11.04 -18.58 -6.85
CA TYR A 143 10.19 -17.60 -7.50
C TYR A 143 11.02 -16.31 -7.83
N PRO A 144 10.86 -15.61 -8.96
CA PRO A 144 9.98 -15.98 -10.07
C PRO A 144 10.54 -17.15 -10.85
N MET A 145 9.66 -17.99 -11.35
CA MET A 145 10.04 -19.03 -12.29
C MET A 145 10.17 -18.43 -13.68
N GLU A 146 11.08 -18.97 -14.48
CA GLU A 146 11.22 -18.57 -15.87
C GLU A 146 9.89 -18.66 -16.61
N ASP A 147 9.61 -17.63 -17.37
CA ASP A 147 8.47 -17.64 -18.29
C ASP A 147 8.82 -18.49 -19.51
N PHE A 148 7.84 -19.12 -20.11
CA PHE A 148 8.06 -19.91 -21.31
C PHE A 148 6.99 -19.60 -22.37
N ASP A 149 7.40 -19.67 -23.62
CA ASP A 149 6.51 -19.49 -24.75
C ASP A 149 5.69 -20.75 -25.01
N ILE A 150 4.43 -20.57 -25.36
CA ILE A 150 3.56 -21.67 -25.75
C ILE A 150 3.92 -22.10 -27.17
N THR A 151 4.71 -23.15 -27.27
CA THR A 151 5.18 -23.73 -28.53
C THR A 151 4.14 -24.67 -29.16
N ASP A 152 4.31 -25.05 -30.41
CA ASP A 152 3.46 -26.05 -31.06
C ASP A 152 3.57 -27.42 -30.39
N ASP A 153 4.76 -27.78 -29.90
CA ASP A 153 4.94 -29.02 -29.16
C ASP A 153 4.19 -29.01 -27.83
N TYR A 154 4.18 -27.86 -27.12
CA TYR A 154 3.34 -27.70 -25.92
C TYR A 154 1.84 -27.88 -26.26
N ARG A 155 1.35 -27.22 -27.32
CA ARG A 155 -0.05 -27.35 -27.76
C ARG A 155 -0.41 -28.80 -28.10
N ARG A 156 0.49 -29.52 -28.81
CA ARG A 156 0.31 -30.96 -29.14
C ARG A 156 0.26 -31.82 -27.87
N GLY A 157 1.17 -31.60 -26.94
CA GLY A 157 1.19 -32.27 -25.64
C GLY A 157 -0.12 -32.07 -24.84
N TYR A 158 -0.58 -30.82 -24.77
CA TYR A 158 -1.83 -30.46 -24.13
C TYR A 158 -3.02 -31.14 -24.76
N LEU A 159 -3.14 -31.07 -26.09
CA LEU A 159 -4.20 -31.76 -26.85
C LEU A 159 -4.15 -33.27 -26.67
N SER A 160 -2.93 -33.87 -26.72
CA SER A 160 -2.78 -35.30 -26.51
C SER A 160 -3.37 -35.77 -25.18
N SER A 161 -3.07 -35.04 -24.11
CA SER A 161 -3.48 -35.48 -22.77
C SER A 161 -4.95 -35.18 -22.46
N ILE A 162 -5.46 -34.00 -22.81
CA ILE A 162 -6.86 -33.63 -22.50
C ILE A 162 -7.85 -34.45 -23.35
N ILE A 163 -7.48 -34.72 -24.61
CA ILE A 163 -8.32 -35.56 -25.51
C ILE A 163 -8.32 -37.03 -25.06
N ARG A 164 -7.18 -37.56 -24.64
CA ARG A 164 -7.10 -38.93 -24.14
C ARG A 164 -7.68 -39.10 -22.74
N GLY A 165 -7.75 -38.02 -21.93
CA GLY A 165 -8.39 -38.02 -20.62
C GLY A 165 -9.93 -38.00 -20.69
N ASP A 166 -10.47 -36.93 -21.29
CA ASP A 166 -11.90 -36.61 -21.18
C ASP A 166 -12.67 -36.52 -22.51
N ALA A 167 -11.98 -36.58 -23.67
CA ALA A 167 -12.68 -36.48 -24.93
C ALA A 167 -13.12 -37.84 -25.46
N ASN A 168 -14.13 -37.81 -26.29
CA ASN A 168 -14.52 -38.94 -27.15
C ASN A 168 -13.96 -38.70 -28.56
N LEU A 169 -12.92 -39.44 -28.94
CA LEU A 169 -12.40 -39.54 -30.30
C LEU A 169 -12.61 -40.96 -30.79
N ALA A 170 -13.64 -41.20 -31.55
CA ALA A 170 -14.10 -42.55 -31.87
C ALA A 170 -14.61 -42.68 -33.31
N GLN A 171 -14.48 -43.90 -33.84
CA GLN A 171 -15.08 -44.36 -35.05
C GLN A 171 -16.27 -45.29 -34.67
N TYR A 172 -17.41 -45.02 -35.24
CA TYR A 172 -18.63 -45.83 -35.05
C TYR A 172 -19.10 -46.38 -36.39
N ASN A 173 -19.51 -47.60 -36.43
CA ASN A 173 -20.12 -48.18 -37.63
C ASN A 173 -21.63 -48.24 -37.47
N TYR A 174 -22.36 -47.49 -38.27
CA TYR A 174 -23.82 -47.49 -38.33
C TYR A 174 -24.25 -48.02 -39.69
N ASN A 175 -24.84 -49.20 -39.70
CA ASN A 175 -25.35 -49.85 -40.90
C ASN A 175 -24.35 -49.97 -42.05
N GLY A 176 -23.08 -50.28 -41.71
CA GLY A 176 -22.00 -50.44 -42.69
C GLY A 176 -21.30 -49.13 -43.08
N ILE A 177 -21.72 -47.99 -42.55
CA ILE A 177 -21.11 -46.68 -42.79
C ILE A 177 -20.32 -46.24 -41.56
N ASP A 178 -19.03 -45.98 -41.75
CA ASP A 178 -18.15 -45.50 -40.70
C ASP A 178 -18.37 -44.00 -40.47
N GLN A 179 -18.62 -43.65 -39.21
CA GLN A 179 -18.77 -42.27 -38.75
C GLN A 179 -17.64 -41.95 -37.77
N TYR A 180 -16.98 -40.80 -37.99
CA TYR A 180 -15.84 -40.36 -37.23
C TYR A 180 -16.21 -39.12 -36.42
N HIS A 181 -16.04 -39.22 -35.09
CA HIS A 181 -16.49 -38.19 -34.15
C HIS A 181 -15.37 -37.76 -33.20
N PHE A 182 -15.28 -36.47 -32.98
CA PHE A 182 -14.59 -35.86 -31.87
C PHE A 182 -15.59 -35.07 -31.04
N ARG A 183 -15.50 -35.21 -29.71
CA ARG A 183 -16.32 -34.46 -28.75
C ARG A 183 -15.57 -34.32 -27.45
N LEU A 184 -15.47 -33.08 -26.90
CA LEU A 184 -14.98 -32.76 -25.55
C LEU A 184 -16.06 -31.99 -24.79
N ALA A 185 -16.38 -32.42 -23.56
CA ALA A 185 -17.28 -31.74 -22.65
C ALA A 185 -16.66 -31.75 -21.25
N LEU A 186 -16.42 -30.60 -20.69
CA LEU A 186 -15.87 -30.41 -19.34
C LEU A 186 -16.81 -29.53 -18.53
N LYS A 187 -16.76 -29.68 -17.22
CA LYS A 187 -17.48 -28.77 -16.29
C LYS A 187 -16.94 -27.36 -16.37
N GLU A 188 -15.63 -27.23 -16.39
CA GLU A 188 -14.91 -25.97 -16.44
C GLU A 188 -14.67 -25.55 -17.89
N LYS A 189 -15.16 -24.34 -18.23
CA LYS A 189 -15.12 -23.81 -19.60
C LYS A 189 -13.68 -23.56 -20.08
N ASP A 190 -12.77 -23.20 -19.19
CA ASP A 190 -11.38 -22.82 -19.51
C ASP A 190 -10.64 -23.95 -20.29
N GLY A 191 -10.83 -25.20 -19.90
CA GLY A 191 -10.25 -26.35 -20.60
C GLY A 191 -10.83 -26.57 -22.00
N VAL A 192 -12.16 -26.34 -22.17
CA VAL A 192 -12.83 -26.42 -23.47
C VAL A 192 -12.36 -25.32 -24.40
N ASP A 193 -12.26 -24.06 -23.90
CA ASP A 193 -11.85 -22.90 -24.68
C ASP A 193 -10.38 -23.05 -25.13
N ARG A 194 -9.45 -23.43 -24.25
CA ARG A 194 -8.07 -23.70 -24.63
C ARG A 194 -7.94 -24.81 -25.66
N THR A 195 -8.71 -25.88 -25.50
CA THR A 195 -8.72 -26.99 -26.48
C THR A 195 -9.21 -26.50 -27.84
N ARG A 196 -10.27 -25.70 -27.88
CA ARG A 196 -10.79 -25.07 -29.12
C ARG A 196 -9.70 -24.24 -29.80
N ASP A 197 -9.05 -23.33 -29.04
CA ASP A 197 -8.04 -22.43 -29.57
C ASP A 197 -6.83 -23.19 -30.14
N TYR A 198 -6.39 -24.26 -29.44
CA TYR A 198 -5.29 -25.09 -29.93
C TYR A 198 -5.64 -25.91 -31.12
N LEU A 199 -6.88 -26.46 -31.21
CA LEU A 199 -7.37 -27.14 -32.43
C LEU A 199 -7.47 -26.15 -33.61
N ALA A 200 -7.98 -24.94 -33.37
CA ALA A 200 -8.05 -23.87 -34.39
C ALA A 200 -6.66 -23.44 -34.87
N HIS A 201 -5.68 -23.31 -33.98
CA HIS A 201 -4.29 -23.05 -34.32
C HIS A 201 -3.72 -24.08 -35.33
N PHE A 202 -4.14 -25.35 -35.23
CA PHE A 202 -3.78 -26.39 -36.17
C PHE A 202 -4.76 -26.53 -37.34
N GLY A 203 -5.64 -25.54 -37.55
CA GLY A 203 -6.61 -25.52 -38.64
C GLY A 203 -7.71 -26.56 -38.51
N ILE A 204 -8.19 -26.81 -37.30
CA ILE A 204 -9.33 -27.68 -37.01
C ILE A 204 -10.41 -26.86 -36.29
N ASP A 205 -11.36 -26.30 -37.03
CA ASP A 205 -12.46 -25.55 -36.45
C ASP A 205 -13.52 -26.52 -35.92
N VAL A 206 -13.83 -26.38 -34.66
CA VAL A 206 -14.82 -27.15 -33.92
C VAL A 206 -16.12 -26.38 -33.75
N ARG A 207 -17.24 -27.07 -33.52
CA ARG A 207 -18.54 -26.42 -33.26
C ARG A 207 -18.90 -26.57 -31.80
N ASP A 208 -19.35 -25.47 -31.20
CA ASP A 208 -19.91 -25.47 -29.86
C ASP A 208 -21.30 -26.12 -29.82
N PHE A 209 -21.61 -26.75 -28.71
CA PHE A 209 -22.96 -27.25 -28.40
C PHE A 209 -23.15 -27.40 -26.89
N GLU A 210 -24.40 -27.46 -26.47
CA GLU A 210 -24.73 -27.72 -25.07
C GLU A 210 -24.79 -29.22 -24.83
N PHE A 211 -24.00 -29.71 -23.88
CA PHE A 211 -24.00 -31.11 -23.49
C PHE A 211 -24.68 -31.27 -22.12
N PRO A 212 -25.82 -32.01 -22.04
CA PRO A 212 -26.49 -32.26 -20.76
C PRO A 212 -25.69 -33.26 -19.92
N MET A 213 -25.33 -32.87 -18.70
CA MET A 213 -24.69 -33.72 -17.70
C MET A 213 -25.56 -33.77 -16.44
N VAL A 214 -25.69 -34.95 -15.84
CA VAL A 214 -26.35 -35.10 -14.53
C VAL A 214 -25.35 -34.76 -13.44
N GLU A 215 -25.59 -33.70 -12.68
CA GLU A 215 -24.77 -33.36 -11.56
C GLU A 215 -24.92 -34.38 -10.42
N ARG A 216 -23.82 -34.98 -9.98
CA ARG A 216 -23.86 -36.09 -9.01
C ARG A 216 -24.44 -35.69 -7.65
N ALA A 217 -24.24 -34.45 -7.22
CA ALA A 217 -24.69 -33.96 -5.93
C ALA A 217 -26.19 -33.63 -5.90
N THR A 218 -26.66 -32.90 -6.90
CA THR A 218 -28.06 -32.40 -6.96
C THR A 218 -28.99 -33.31 -7.74
N LYS A 219 -28.46 -34.25 -8.55
CA LYS A 219 -29.19 -35.08 -9.54
C LYS A 219 -29.88 -34.27 -10.64
N GLU A 220 -29.58 -32.98 -10.74
CA GLU A 220 -30.12 -32.10 -11.76
C GLU A 220 -29.35 -32.25 -13.08
N ILE A 221 -30.04 -32.01 -14.21
CA ILE A 221 -29.41 -31.96 -15.52
C ILE A 221 -28.88 -30.52 -15.73
N VAL A 222 -27.58 -30.40 -15.75
CA VAL A 222 -26.90 -29.12 -16.03
C VAL A 222 -26.30 -29.17 -17.44
N LYS A 223 -26.52 -28.11 -18.22
CA LYS A 223 -25.94 -28.00 -19.57
C LYS A 223 -24.56 -27.39 -19.51
N HIS A 224 -23.55 -28.08 -20.00
CA HIS A 224 -22.17 -27.63 -20.09
C HIS A 224 -21.83 -27.29 -21.54
N THR A 225 -20.96 -26.29 -21.71
CA THR A 225 -20.36 -25.97 -23.01
C THR A 225 -19.45 -27.12 -23.44
N ALA A 226 -19.67 -27.60 -24.64
CA ALA A 226 -18.88 -28.66 -25.24
C ALA A 226 -18.54 -28.33 -26.69
N ILE A 227 -17.49 -29.00 -27.21
CA ILE A 227 -17.05 -28.85 -28.61
C ILE A 227 -17.11 -30.18 -29.31
N ARG A 228 -17.42 -30.15 -30.62
CA ARG A 228 -17.47 -31.33 -31.48
C ARG A 228 -16.97 -31.04 -32.89
N LYS A 229 -16.46 -32.13 -33.52
CA LYS A 229 -16.11 -32.15 -34.94
C LYS A 229 -16.39 -33.54 -35.50
N GLN A 230 -16.76 -33.62 -36.78
CA GLN A 230 -17.05 -34.88 -37.48
C GLN A 230 -16.22 -34.96 -38.76
N GLY A 231 -16.14 -36.16 -39.32
CA GLY A 231 -15.50 -36.48 -40.58
C GLY A 231 -14.13 -37.11 -40.47
N VAL A 232 -13.83 -38.04 -41.36
CA VAL A 232 -12.61 -38.86 -41.39
C VAL A 232 -11.34 -37.98 -41.43
N TYR A 233 -11.33 -36.95 -42.25
CA TYR A 233 -10.15 -36.05 -42.38
C TYR A 233 -9.81 -35.40 -41.06
N ASN A 234 -10.79 -34.85 -40.34
CA ASN A 234 -10.55 -34.19 -39.06
C ASN A 234 -10.20 -35.21 -37.96
N TYR A 235 -10.80 -36.37 -37.98
CA TYR A 235 -10.48 -37.45 -37.05
C TYR A 235 -9.03 -37.90 -37.18
N GLU A 236 -8.54 -38.19 -38.40
CA GLU A 236 -7.14 -38.57 -38.63
C GLU A 236 -6.17 -37.40 -38.31
N LYS A 237 -6.55 -36.16 -38.63
CA LYS A 237 -5.76 -35.00 -38.29
C LYS A 237 -5.58 -34.84 -36.78
N ILE A 238 -6.69 -34.99 -36.00
CA ILE A 238 -6.61 -34.95 -34.53
C ILE A 238 -5.77 -36.10 -34.00
N LYS A 239 -6.00 -37.34 -34.52
CA LYS A 239 -5.24 -38.53 -34.12
C LYS A 239 -3.73 -38.36 -34.32
N ASN A 240 -3.32 -37.73 -35.43
CA ASN A 240 -1.92 -37.44 -35.70
C ASN A 240 -1.36 -36.30 -34.78
N LEU A 241 -2.19 -35.30 -34.46
CA LEU A 241 -1.78 -34.22 -33.53
C LEU A 241 -1.52 -34.72 -32.12
N ILE A 242 -2.28 -35.71 -31.65
CA ILE A 242 -2.19 -36.26 -30.30
C ILE A 242 -1.21 -37.43 -30.17
N ALA A 243 -0.44 -37.73 -31.23
CA ALA A 243 0.62 -38.74 -31.18
C ALA A 243 1.65 -38.43 -30.09
N ASN A 244 2.16 -39.47 -29.42
CA ASN A 244 3.12 -39.31 -28.34
C ASN A 244 4.45 -38.78 -28.87
N ASN A 245 4.99 -37.81 -28.14
CA ASN A 245 6.34 -37.25 -28.37
C ASN A 245 7.09 -37.08 -27.04
N THR A 246 7.23 -38.19 -26.31
CA THR A 246 7.77 -38.22 -24.94
C THR A 246 9.24 -37.80 -24.80
N ASN A 247 9.95 -37.70 -25.92
CA ASN A 247 11.36 -37.21 -25.96
C ASN A 247 11.41 -35.66 -26.02
N ASN A 248 10.31 -34.99 -26.28
CA ASN A 248 10.25 -33.54 -26.38
C ASN A 248 9.77 -32.93 -25.05
N ARG A 249 10.62 -32.08 -24.46
CA ARG A 249 10.37 -31.47 -23.16
C ARG A 249 9.16 -30.54 -23.16
N GLU A 250 8.93 -29.77 -24.23
CA GLU A 250 7.78 -28.88 -24.35
C GLU A 250 6.48 -29.65 -24.54
N TRP A 251 6.54 -30.76 -25.27
CA TRP A 251 5.40 -31.69 -25.38
C TRP A 251 5.02 -32.29 -24.00
N LEU A 252 6.02 -32.75 -23.22
CA LEU A 252 5.81 -33.24 -21.85
C LEU A 252 5.21 -32.18 -20.93
N ARG A 253 5.66 -30.93 -21.07
CA ARG A 253 5.11 -29.77 -20.35
C ARG A 253 3.62 -29.58 -20.66
N GLY A 254 3.24 -29.56 -21.92
CA GLY A 254 1.85 -29.50 -22.36
C GLY A 254 1.04 -30.70 -21.91
N PHE A 255 1.61 -31.92 -21.98
CA PHE A 255 0.94 -33.13 -21.52
C PHE A 255 0.58 -33.08 -20.02
N MET A 256 1.49 -32.58 -19.17
CA MET A 256 1.18 -32.37 -17.75
C MET A 256 -0.02 -31.43 -17.54
N ALA A 257 -0.07 -30.32 -18.29
CA ALA A 257 -1.14 -29.35 -18.18
C ALA A 257 -2.49 -29.96 -18.55
N GLY A 258 -2.59 -30.57 -19.75
CA GLY A 258 -3.87 -31.08 -20.25
C GLY A 258 -4.39 -32.28 -19.47
N ILE A 259 -3.50 -33.19 -19.01
CA ILE A 259 -4.00 -34.34 -18.20
C ILE A 259 -4.43 -33.90 -16.80
N TYR A 260 -3.84 -32.82 -16.28
CA TYR A 260 -4.29 -32.29 -15.00
C TYR A 260 -5.61 -31.54 -15.12
N ASP A 261 -5.84 -30.85 -16.24
CA ASP A 261 -7.14 -30.25 -16.55
C ASP A 261 -8.25 -31.33 -16.72
N ALA A 262 -7.91 -32.47 -17.27
CA ALA A 262 -8.88 -33.59 -17.42
C ALA A 262 -9.10 -34.34 -16.11
N GLU A 263 -8.05 -34.79 -15.44
CA GLU A 263 -8.08 -35.82 -14.40
C GLU A 263 -7.54 -35.33 -13.03
N GLY A 264 -7.20 -34.04 -12.92
CA GLY A 264 -6.70 -33.42 -11.70
C GLY A 264 -7.77 -33.25 -10.64
N CYS A 265 -7.43 -33.38 -9.37
CA CYS A 265 -8.38 -33.15 -8.29
C CYS A 265 -8.26 -31.78 -7.67
N LYS A 266 -9.42 -31.17 -7.38
CA LYS A 266 -9.56 -29.94 -6.61
C LYS A 266 -9.30 -30.24 -5.12
N GLY A 267 -8.53 -29.39 -4.46
CA GLY A 267 -8.26 -29.48 -3.02
C GLY A 267 -6.79 -29.25 -2.66
N ASN A 268 -6.50 -29.29 -1.34
CA ASN A 268 -5.16 -28.98 -0.82
C ASN A 268 -4.10 -30.05 -1.20
N VAL A 269 -4.53 -31.27 -1.48
CA VAL A 269 -3.65 -32.35 -1.93
C VAL A 269 -3.77 -32.47 -3.44
N LYS A 270 -2.76 -32.01 -4.16
CA LYS A 270 -2.74 -32.05 -5.63
C LYS A 270 -2.40 -33.45 -6.11
N ARG A 271 -3.31 -34.09 -6.81
CA ARG A 271 -3.14 -35.44 -7.39
C ARG A 271 -3.89 -35.57 -8.70
N MET A 272 -3.36 -36.41 -9.56
CA MET A 272 -4.00 -36.86 -10.80
C MET A 272 -4.32 -38.35 -10.66
N SER A 273 -5.45 -38.79 -11.21
CA SER A 273 -5.88 -40.19 -11.16
C SER A 273 -6.26 -40.71 -12.54
N ASN A 274 -5.75 -41.87 -12.91
CA ASN A 274 -6.14 -42.53 -14.17
C ASN A 274 -6.07 -44.07 -14.03
N SER A 275 -6.78 -44.78 -14.88
CA SER A 275 -6.72 -46.23 -15.01
C SER A 275 -5.86 -46.73 -16.18
N ASN A 276 -5.36 -45.82 -17.01
CA ASN A 276 -4.49 -46.14 -18.13
C ASN A 276 -3.01 -46.00 -17.72
N ASP A 277 -2.29 -47.13 -17.77
CA ASP A 277 -0.91 -47.24 -17.35
C ASP A 277 0.06 -46.39 -18.21
N GLU A 278 -0.25 -46.24 -19.51
CA GLU A 278 0.54 -45.40 -20.42
C GLU A 278 0.44 -43.90 -20.01
N ILE A 279 -0.77 -43.41 -19.76
CA ILE A 279 -1.00 -42.05 -19.29
C ILE A 279 -0.27 -41.78 -17.97
N ILE A 280 -0.36 -42.72 -17.03
CA ILE A 280 0.37 -42.64 -15.73
C ILE A 280 1.87 -42.58 -15.96
N SER A 281 2.40 -43.44 -16.85
CA SER A 281 3.85 -43.48 -17.14
C SER A 281 4.34 -42.20 -17.77
N ILE A 282 3.63 -41.65 -18.78
CA ILE A 282 3.98 -40.39 -19.43
C ILE A 282 3.91 -39.21 -18.43
N TYR A 283 2.89 -39.17 -17.57
CA TYR A 283 2.75 -38.17 -16.56
C TYR A 283 3.91 -38.18 -15.56
N CYS A 284 4.31 -39.37 -15.08
CA CYS A 284 5.49 -39.51 -14.22
C CYS A 284 6.79 -39.10 -14.92
N GLN A 285 6.99 -39.52 -16.19
CA GLN A 285 8.13 -39.08 -16.99
C GLN A 285 8.17 -37.56 -17.12
N ALA A 286 7.02 -36.93 -17.34
CA ALA A 286 6.93 -35.48 -17.40
C ALA A 286 7.30 -34.82 -16.07
N LEU A 287 6.78 -35.32 -14.94
CA LEU A 287 7.15 -34.81 -13.60
C LEU A 287 8.66 -34.92 -13.34
N ASP A 288 9.27 -36.06 -13.70
CA ASP A 288 10.71 -36.30 -13.56
C ASP A 288 11.54 -35.34 -14.44
N ALA A 289 11.11 -35.10 -15.68
CA ALA A 289 11.77 -34.18 -16.61
C ALA A 289 11.85 -32.72 -16.09
N PHE A 290 10.91 -32.34 -15.21
CA PHE A 290 10.87 -31.01 -14.60
C PHE A 290 11.23 -31.02 -13.10
N GLY A 291 11.73 -32.11 -12.55
CA GLY A 291 12.16 -32.23 -11.16
C GLY A 291 11.03 -32.06 -10.15
N ILE A 292 9.80 -32.38 -10.54
CA ILE A 292 8.61 -32.24 -9.68
C ILE A 292 8.42 -33.54 -8.90
N ALA A 293 8.62 -33.48 -7.59
CA ALA A 293 8.52 -34.63 -6.72
C ALA A 293 7.08 -35.15 -6.57
N TYR A 294 6.90 -36.46 -6.67
CA TYR A 294 5.60 -37.12 -6.53
C TYR A 294 5.70 -38.43 -5.74
N THR A 295 4.55 -39.00 -5.45
CA THR A 295 4.40 -40.33 -4.83
C THR A 295 3.09 -40.96 -5.29
N PHE A 296 3.01 -42.31 -5.24
CA PHE A 296 1.79 -43.04 -5.50
C PHE A 296 0.97 -43.18 -4.22
N ASP A 297 -0.31 -42.86 -4.29
CA ASP A 297 -1.27 -43.25 -3.25
C ASP A 297 -1.78 -44.70 -3.52
N LYS A 298 -2.43 -45.30 -2.53
CA LYS A 298 -2.98 -46.62 -2.65
C LYS A 298 -4.00 -46.69 -3.82
N PRO A 299 -3.83 -47.57 -4.81
CA PRO A 299 -4.74 -47.67 -5.93
C PRO A 299 -6.13 -48.17 -5.45
N VAL A 300 -7.16 -47.79 -6.18
CA VAL A 300 -8.55 -48.16 -5.86
C VAL A 300 -9.17 -48.96 -7.01
N GLN A 301 -9.68 -50.13 -6.71
CA GLN A 301 -10.45 -50.92 -7.65
C GLN A 301 -11.88 -50.39 -7.74
N LYS A 302 -12.34 -50.04 -8.92
CA LYS A 302 -13.71 -49.59 -9.16
C LYS A 302 -14.66 -50.78 -9.34
N PRO A 303 -15.99 -50.58 -9.14
CA PRO A 303 -16.96 -51.67 -9.32
C PRO A 303 -16.96 -52.36 -10.71
N ASN A 304 -16.48 -51.65 -11.74
CA ASN A 304 -16.33 -52.18 -13.09
C ASN A 304 -15.01 -52.95 -13.30
N GLY A 305 -14.29 -53.27 -12.24
CA GLY A 305 -13.02 -54.00 -12.28
C GLY A 305 -11.79 -53.20 -12.64
N LYS A 306 -11.93 -51.94 -13.07
CA LYS A 306 -10.78 -51.08 -13.42
C LYS A 306 -10.00 -50.65 -12.16
N LEU A 307 -8.66 -50.75 -12.21
CA LEU A 307 -7.78 -50.31 -11.18
C LEU A 307 -7.38 -48.85 -11.47
N VAL A 308 -7.76 -47.93 -10.60
CA VAL A 308 -7.39 -46.50 -10.69
C VAL A 308 -6.16 -46.23 -9.85
N LYS A 309 -5.11 -45.73 -10.48
CA LYS A 309 -3.89 -45.29 -9.83
C LYS A 309 -3.90 -43.79 -9.59
N TYR A 310 -3.27 -43.38 -8.50
CA TYR A 310 -3.20 -41.98 -8.09
C TYR A 310 -1.73 -41.52 -7.99
N VAL A 311 -1.39 -40.47 -8.72
CA VAL A 311 -0.08 -39.81 -8.62
C VAL A 311 -0.28 -38.52 -7.87
N ARG A 312 0.33 -38.40 -6.69
CA ARG A 312 0.21 -37.24 -5.81
C ARG A 312 1.50 -36.44 -5.78
N LEU A 313 1.42 -35.11 -5.95
CA LEU A 313 2.57 -34.23 -5.79
C LEU A 313 3.07 -34.26 -4.34
N LYS A 314 4.40 -34.41 -4.17
CA LYS A 314 5.08 -34.47 -2.87
C LYS A 314 5.83 -33.16 -2.64
N GLY A 315 5.64 -32.52 -1.47
CA GLY A 315 6.31 -31.24 -1.13
C GLY A 315 5.34 -30.09 -0.82
N GLY A 316 4.03 -30.37 -0.86
CA GLY A 316 3.00 -29.44 -0.43
C GLY A 316 2.87 -28.22 -1.35
N LEU A 317 2.69 -27.04 -0.77
CA LEU A 317 2.43 -25.80 -1.49
C LEU A 317 3.51 -25.46 -2.52
N GLN A 318 4.79 -25.59 -2.15
CA GLN A 318 5.91 -25.27 -3.03
C GLN A 318 5.90 -26.09 -4.32
N THR A 319 5.74 -27.40 -4.20
CA THR A 319 5.66 -28.29 -5.37
C THR A 319 4.38 -28.02 -6.19
N SER A 320 3.28 -27.67 -5.53
CA SER A 320 2.04 -27.30 -6.24
C SER A 320 2.21 -26.02 -7.07
N ILE A 321 2.86 -24.99 -6.50
CA ILE A 321 3.18 -23.76 -7.23
C ILE A 321 4.19 -24.05 -8.36
N LEU A 322 5.23 -24.86 -8.10
CA LEU A 322 6.19 -25.28 -9.12
C LEU A 322 5.48 -25.96 -10.27
N PHE A 323 4.58 -26.89 -9.99
CA PHE A 323 3.79 -27.61 -11.02
C PHE A 323 2.99 -26.63 -11.88
N VAL A 324 2.18 -25.78 -11.25
CA VAL A 324 1.32 -24.82 -11.97
C VAL A 324 2.15 -23.90 -12.86
N ARG A 325 3.25 -23.35 -12.33
CA ARG A 325 4.14 -22.47 -13.07
C ARG A 325 4.86 -23.18 -14.20
N THR A 326 5.22 -24.45 -14.01
CA THR A 326 5.92 -25.24 -15.02
C THR A 326 5.02 -25.60 -16.19
N CYS A 327 3.77 -25.98 -15.96
CA CYS A 327 2.93 -26.49 -17.05
C CYS A 327 1.71 -25.62 -17.40
N ARG A 328 1.33 -24.62 -16.58
CA ARG A 328 0.23 -23.67 -16.81
C ARG A 328 -1.08 -24.35 -17.26
N PRO A 329 -1.73 -25.17 -16.42
CA PRO A 329 -3.03 -25.73 -16.74
C PRO A 329 -4.07 -24.63 -17.04
N ALA A 330 -5.11 -24.94 -17.81
CA ALA A 330 -6.16 -23.97 -18.14
C ALA A 330 -7.10 -23.74 -16.98
N ILE A 331 -7.45 -24.81 -16.23
CA ILE A 331 -8.46 -24.79 -15.18
C ILE A 331 -7.84 -24.25 -13.88
N THR A 332 -7.83 -22.94 -13.72
CA THR A 332 -7.20 -22.27 -12.56
C THR A 332 -7.87 -22.63 -11.24
N SER A 333 -9.17 -22.96 -11.23
CA SER A 333 -9.90 -23.40 -10.02
C SER A 333 -9.35 -24.69 -9.39
N LEU A 334 -8.59 -25.50 -10.13
CA LEU A 334 -7.90 -26.69 -9.60
C LEU A 334 -6.69 -26.31 -8.74
N PHE A 335 -6.20 -25.08 -8.83
CA PHE A 335 -4.99 -24.58 -8.20
C PHE A 335 -5.23 -23.38 -7.30
N ASP A 336 -6.38 -23.31 -6.67
CA ASP A 336 -6.60 -22.30 -5.64
C ASP A 336 -5.67 -22.58 -4.44
N PHE A 337 -4.80 -21.63 -4.15
CA PHE A 337 -3.85 -21.73 -3.03
C PHE A 337 -4.39 -21.09 -1.74
N GLU A 338 -5.60 -20.53 -1.78
CA GLU A 338 -6.25 -19.93 -0.62
C GLU A 338 -6.35 -20.93 0.55
N GLY A 339 -6.04 -20.46 1.77
CA GLY A 339 -5.99 -21.29 2.97
C GLY A 339 -4.75 -22.17 3.10
N SER A 340 -3.87 -22.21 2.09
CA SER A 340 -2.62 -22.97 2.15
C SER A 340 -1.66 -22.36 3.18
N ARG A 341 -1.10 -23.21 4.04
CA ARG A 341 -0.19 -22.77 5.10
C ARG A 341 1.21 -22.51 4.54
N MET A 342 1.74 -21.32 4.82
CA MET A 342 3.15 -21.00 4.61
C MET A 342 3.96 -21.66 5.72
N LYS A 343 4.68 -22.71 5.37
CA LYS A 343 5.59 -23.43 6.29
C LYS A 343 7.02 -23.26 5.81
N PHE A 344 7.97 -23.17 6.75
CA PHE A 344 9.41 -23.22 6.47
C PHE A 344 9.88 -24.65 6.15
N TYR A 345 9.15 -25.37 5.28
CA TYR A 345 9.56 -26.68 4.81
C TYR A 345 10.18 -26.54 3.42
N GLY A 346 11.43 -26.92 3.29
CA GLY A 346 12.20 -26.87 2.06
C GLY A 346 13.43 -25.99 2.16
N GLU A 347 13.85 -25.41 1.08
CA GLU A 347 15.01 -24.52 1.02
C GLU A 347 14.76 -23.24 1.83
N ILE A 348 15.62 -22.99 2.81
CA ILE A 348 15.56 -21.79 3.63
C ILE A 348 16.19 -20.65 2.86
N VAL A 349 15.39 -19.67 2.48
CA VAL A 349 15.86 -18.47 1.80
C VAL A 349 16.28 -17.42 2.83
N ARG A 350 17.50 -16.91 2.71
CA ARG A 350 18.07 -15.87 3.58
C ARG A 350 18.66 -14.76 2.72
N MET A 351 18.64 -13.53 3.23
CA MET A 351 19.37 -12.44 2.61
C MET A 351 20.89 -12.69 2.76
N THR A 352 21.63 -12.68 1.68
CA THR A 352 23.09 -12.85 1.67
C THR A 352 23.82 -11.51 1.56
N GLU A 353 23.26 -10.57 0.79
CA GLU A 353 23.86 -9.27 0.55
C GLU A 353 22.78 -8.18 0.50
N LYS A 354 23.13 -6.97 0.96
CA LYS A 354 22.35 -5.75 0.72
C LYS A 354 23.29 -4.62 0.34
N LYS A 355 22.96 -3.91 -0.74
CA LYS A 355 23.76 -2.80 -1.26
C LYS A 355 22.87 -1.61 -1.62
N GLN A 356 23.19 -0.44 -1.12
CA GLN A 356 22.52 0.78 -1.56
C GLN A 356 23.01 1.18 -2.95
N LEU A 357 22.10 1.52 -3.83
CA LEU A 357 22.41 2.01 -5.17
C LEU A 357 22.52 3.54 -5.14
N THR A 358 23.44 4.07 -5.96
CA THR A 358 23.79 5.49 -5.94
C THR A 358 22.76 6.39 -6.59
N ASN A 359 22.08 5.89 -7.64
CA ASN A 359 21.17 6.70 -8.44
C ASN A 359 19.72 6.52 -7.96
N PRO A 360 18.95 7.60 -7.80
CA PRO A 360 17.51 7.51 -7.60
C PRO A 360 16.87 6.74 -8.76
N THR A 361 15.98 5.80 -8.43
CA THR A 361 15.31 4.94 -9.40
C THR A 361 13.81 5.00 -9.15
N ARG A 362 13.01 4.90 -10.22
CA ARG A 362 11.56 4.74 -10.12
C ARG A 362 11.25 3.46 -9.35
N LEU A 363 10.42 3.58 -8.33
CA LEU A 363 9.94 2.48 -7.50
C LEU A 363 8.41 2.54 -7.44
N ILE A 364 7.79 1.38 -7.28
CA ILE A 364 6.33 1.22 -7.29
C ILE A 364 5.89 0.55 -5.99
N ASP A 365 4.76 0.99 -5.46
CA ASP A 365 4.01 0.32 -4.40
C ASP A 365 2.59 0.00 -4.89
N ILE A 366 2.06 -1.14 -4.44
CA ILE A 366 0.67 -1.51 -4.64
C ILE A 366 0.00 -1.68 -3.28
N GLU A 367 -1.16 -1.10 -3.13
CA GLU A 367 -1.98 -1.31 -1.98
C GLU A 367 -2.88 -2.53 -2.18
N THR A 368 -3.02 -3.36 -1.15
CA THR A 368 -3.84 -4.56 -1.21
C THR A 368 -4.73 -4.69 0.02
N THR A 369 -5.81 -5.44 -0.10
CA THR A 369 -6.76 -5.67 1.02
C THR A 369 -6.14 -6.38 2.22
N THR A 370 -4.99 -7.06 2.04
CA THR A 370 -4.25 -7.79 3.08
C THR A 370 -3.05 -7.03 3.63
N GLU A 371 -2.78 -5.81 3.13
CA GLU A 371 -1.62 -4.99 3.51
C GLU A 371 -0.26 -5.66 3.16
N ASN A 372 -0.25 -6.67 2.29
CA ASN A 372 0.96 -7.37 1.84
C ASN A 372 0.74 -8.08 0.52
N PHE A 373 1.84 -8.46 -0.13
CA PHE A 373 1.87 -9.20 -1.39
C PHE A 373 3.17 -9.99 -1.51
N PHE A 374 3.30 -10.82 -2.54
CA PHE A 374 4.55 -11.51 -2.85
C PHE A 374 5.36 -10.71 -3.87
N ALA A 375 6.49 -10.15 -3.45
CA ALA A 375 7.48 -9.48 -4.30
C ALA A 375 8.58 -10.48 -4.66
N ASN A 376 8.71 -10.86 -5.93
CA ASN A 376 9.60 -11.94 -6.37
C ASN A 376 9.50 -13.18 -5.46
N GLY A 377 8.28 -13.54 -5.04
CA GLY A 377 7.99 -14.69 -4.17
C GLY A 377 8.27 -14.48 -2.68
N ILE A 378 8.83 -13.35 -2.27
CA ILE A 378 9.05 -13.01 -0.85
C ILE A 378 7.89 -12.14 -0.36
N VAL A 379 7.35 -12.43 0.82
CA VAL A 379 6.23 -11.66 1.38
C VAL A 379 6.71 -10.28 1.78
N ALA A 380 6.17 -9.27 1.10
CA ALA A 380 6.45 -7.86 1.23
C ALA A 380 5.23 -7.11 1.80
N HIS A 381 5.47 -6.09 2.61
CA HIS A 381 4.42 -5.28 3.21
C HIS A 381 4.16 -4.04 2.35
N ASN A 382 2.90 -3.68 2.21
CA ASN A 382 2.50 -2.41 1.60
C ASN A 382 2.73 -1.23 2.56
N CYS A 383 2.60 0.00 2.08
CA CYS A 383 2.65 1.19 2.91
C CYS A 383 1.57 1.13 4.01
N TYR A 384 1.97 1.35 5.28
CA TYR A 384 1.05 1.33 6.43
C TYR A 384 0.25 2.63 6.61
N LEU A 385 0.51 3.66 5.81
CA LEU A 385 -0.17 4.96 5.89
C LEU A 385 -1.67 4.92 5.53
N LYS A 386 -2.21 3.73 5.26
CA LYS A 386 -3.63 3.47 5.05
C LYS A 386 -4.53 3.79 6.23
N LYS A 387 -4.02 3.64 7.44
CA LYS A 387 -4.79 3.86 8.68
C LYS A 387 -4.35 5.16 9.35
N GLY A 388 -4.39 6.28 8.61
CA GLY A 388 -4.53 7.55 9.29
C GLY A 388 -5.80 7.53 10.15
N PRO A 389 -5.92 8.38 11.19
CA PRO A 389 -7.06 8.39 12.10
C PRO A 389 -8.43 8.49 11.41
N SER A 390 -8.46 8.83 10.13
CA SER A 390 -9.67 8.99 9.30
C SER A 390 -9.93 7.82 8.33
N GLY A 391 -9.13 6.74 8.34
CA GLY A 391 -9.27 5.62 7.40
C GLY A 391 -9.01 6.00 5.93
N GLY A 392 -8.35 7.12 5.69
CA GLY A 392 -8.03 7.64 4.36
C GLY A 392 -6.64 7.21 3.87
N TYR A 393 -6.52 7.14 2.57
CA TYR A 393 -5.29 6.76 1.85
C TYR A 393 -4.27 7.92 1.84
N LEU A 394 -3.13 7.74 2.49
CA LEU A 394 -2.04 8.72 2.53
C LEU A 394 -0.87 8.40 1.58
N GLY A 395 -0.99 7.37 0.75
CA GLY A 395 0.10 6.79 -0.02
C GLY A 395 0.37 7.40 -1.39
N GLN A 396 0.06 8.68 -1.62
CA GLN A 396 0.39 9.34 -2.89
C GLN A 396 1.47 10.41 -2.70
N ASP A 397 2.48 10.41 -3.59
CA ASP A 397 3.53 11.44 -3.65
C ASP A 397 2.99 12.82 -4.04
N LYS A 398 1.75 12.87 -4.51
CA LYS A 398 1.01 14.11 -4.82
C LYS A 398 -0.34 14.06 -4.12
N PRO A 399 -0.76 15.17 -3.52
CA PRO A 399 -2.10 15.30 -2.98
C PRO A 399 -3.15 15.09 -4.07
N VAL A 400 -4.12 14.22 -3.81
CA VAL A 400 -5.27 14.01 -4.70
C VAL A 400 -6.57 14.29 -3.96
N LEU A 401 -7.57 14.77 -4.66
CA LEU A 401 -8.88 15.00 -4.08
C LEU A 401 -9.49 13.70 -3.55
N LYS A 402 -10.20 13.76 -2.43
CA LYS A 402 -10.89 12.59 -1.85
C LYS A 402 -11.80 11.92 -2.88
N LYS A 403 -11.89 10.59 -2.79
CA LYS A 403 -12.80 9.79 -3.64
C LYS A 403 -14.22 10.33 -3.58
N GLY A 404 -14.80 10.65 -4.74
CA GLY A 404 -16.12 11.25 -4.87
C GLY A 404 -16.10 12.78 -5.00
N VAL A 405 -14.94 13.43 -4.79
CA VAL A 405 -14.74 14.86 -5.09
C VAL A 405 -14.23 14.98 -6.52
N VAL A 406 -14.99 15.65 -7.37
CA VAL A 406 -14.72 15.68 -8.82
C VAL A 406 -13.85 16.86 -9.27
N SER A 407 -13.75 17.91 -8.45
CA SER A 407 -12.93 19.10 -8.71
C SER A 407 -12.63 19.86 -7.41
N GLU A 408 -11.67 20.80 -7.44
CA GLU A 408 -11.40 21.71 -6.33
C GLU A 408 -12.62 22.60 -6.01
N ASP A 409 -13.36 23.06 -7.01
CA ASP A 409 -14.60 23.81 -6.77
C ASP A 409 -15.66 22.97 -6.06
N HIS A 410 -15.80 21.70 -6.44
CA HIS A 410 -16.69 20.79 -5.73
C HIS A 410 -16.22 20.58 -4.27
N ALA A 411 -14.90 20.39 -4.06
CA ALA A 411 -14.32 20.30 -2.73
C ALA A 411 -14.60 21.56 -1.87
N TYR A 412 -14.40 22.73 -2.47
CA TYR A 412 -14.67 24.01 -1.82
C TYR A 412 -16.13 24.14 -1.39
N HIS A 413 -17.09 23.89 -2.29
CA HIS A 413 -18.52 23.99 -1.96
C HIS A 413 -18.96 23.00 -0.89
N LEU A 414 -18.46 21.74 -0.95
CA LEU A 414 -18.72 20.75 0.10
C LEU A 414 -18.13 21.20 1.44
N ALA A 415 -16.88 21.66 1.46
CA ALA A 415 -16.23 22.13 2.67
C ALA A 415 -17.01 23.30 3.28
N MET A 416 -17.33 24.30 2.48
CA MET A 416 -18.04 25.48 3.00
C MET A 416 -19.44 25.17 3.47
N ALA A 417 -20.18 24.27 2.80
CA ALA A 417 -21.49 23.82 3.27
C ALA A 417 -21.41 23.15 4.67
N GLU A 418 -20.42 22.26 4.86
CA GLU A 418 -20.21 21.59 6.15
C GLU A 418 -19.68 22.56 7.23
N ILE A 419 -18.78 23.49 6.87
CA ILE A 419 -18.26 24.51 7.79
C ILE A 419 -19.36 25.44 8.26
N ILE A 420 -20.19 25.98 7.37
CA ILE A 420 -21.29 26.88 7.71
C ILE A 420 -22.35 26.16 8.60
N ALA A 421 -22.68 24.90 8.26
CA ALA A 421 -23.61 24.11 9.04
C ALA A 421 -23.16 23.83 10.48
N ASN A 422 -21.85 23.86 10.75
CA ASN A 422 -21.23 23.61 12.05
C ASN A 422 -20.55 24.86 12.64
N ARG A 423 -20.80 26.05 12.10
CA ARG A 423 -20.08 27.29 12.42
C ARG A 423 -19.95 27.55 13.92
N ASP A 424 -21.06 27.57 14.65
CA ASP A 424 -21.11 27.94 16.07
C ASP A 424 -20.35 26.90 16.95
N GLU A 425 -20.40 25.62 16.56
CA GLU A 425 -19.62 24.59 17.24
C GLU A 425 -18.09 24.73 16.93
N ILE A 426 -17.72 25.03 15.68
CA ILE A 426 -16.32 25.25 15.29
C ILE A 426 -15.73 26.42 16.07
N ILE A 427 -16.45 27.54 16.17
CA ILE A 427 -16.01 28.72 16.93
C ILE A 427 -15.86 28.39 18.41
N ARG A 428 -16.86 27.77 19.02
CA ARG A 428 -16.84 27.33 20.42
C ARG A 428 -15.68 26.37 20.72
N ASP A 429 -15.34 25.48 19.77
CA ASP A 429 -14.31 24.47 19.90
C ASP A 429 -12.90 25.01 19.52
N GLY A 430 -12.74 26.33 19.33
CA GLY A 430 -11.43 26.98 19.15
C GLY A 430 -10.98 27.16 17.69
N GLY A 431 -11.87 26.90 16.71
CA GLY A 431 -11.61 27.12 15.30
C GLY A 431 -11.36 25.88 14.46
N LEU A 432 -10.90 26.08 13.23
CA LEU A 432 -10.73 25.08 12.20
C LEU A 432 -9.25 24.83 11.92
N PHE A 433 -8.78 23.58 12.07
CA PHE A 433 -7.43 23.18 11.66
C PHE A 433 -7.41 22.75 10.19
N MET A 434 -6.48 23.32 9.42
CA MET A 434 -6.30 22.97 8.01
C MET A 434 -5.45 21.70 7.91
N THR A 435 -6.10 20.63 7.62
CA THR A 435 -5.63 19.31 7.19
C THR A 435 -4.56 18.59 8.04
N PHE A 436 -4.80 17.27 8.22
CA PHE A 436 -3.81 16.32 8.74
C PHE A 436 -3.28 15.38 7.65
N THR A 437 -3.80 15.49 6.43
CA THR A 437 -3.56 14.52 5.35
C THR A 437 -2.79 15.08 4.16
N SER A 438 -2.46 16.37 4.21
CA SER A 438 -1.64 17.07 3.21
C SER A 438 -1.01 18.32 3.85
N ASP A 439 -0.15 19.04 3.12
CA ASP A 439 0.38 20.33 3.58
C ASP A 439 -0.48 21.45 2.98
N PRO A 440 -1.05 22.38 3.79
CA PRO A 440 -1.93 23.43 3.29
C PRO A 440 -1.23 24.49 2.47
N CYS A 441 0.11 24.62 2.59
CA CYS A 441 0.91 25.59 1.85
C CYS A 441 1.68 24.98 0.67
N ALA A 442 1.62 23.67 0.46
CA ALA A 442 2.24 23.05 -0.71
C ALA A 442 1.62 23.57 -2.03
N GLU A 443 2.44 23.70 -3.06
CA GLU A 443 2.05 24.27 -4.35
C GLU A 443 0.75 23.67 -4.92
N GLN A 444 0.59 22.36 -4.80
CA GLN A 444 -0.56 21.63 -5.38
C GLN A 444 -1.87 21.79 -4.57
N THR A 445 -1.82 22.24 -3.32
CA THR A 445 -2.96 22.26 -2.39
C THR A 445 -3.31 23.67 -1.93
N SER A 446 -2.35 24.58 -1.95
CA SER A 446 -2.42 25.90 -1.31
C SER A 446 -3.61 26.73 -1.83
N LYS A 447 -3.89 26.70 -3.12
CA LYS A 447 -4.98 27.47 -3.73
C LYS A 447 -6.34 27.14 -3.10
N LEU A 448 -6.67 25.86 -2.96
CA LEU A 448 -7.93 25.44 -2.38
C LEU A 448 -7.97 25.72 -0.86
N PHE A 449 -6.88 25.43 -0.14
CA PHE A 449 -6.83 25.67 1.31
C PHE A 449 -6.91 27.16 1.65
N PHE A 450 -6.24 28.03 0.89
CA PHE A 450 -6.32 29.48 1.12
C PHE A 450 -7.72 30.01 0.82
N ARG A 451 -8.37 29.54 -0.24
CA ARG A 451 -9.76 29.89 -0.55
C ARG A 451 -10.75 29.46 0.55
N ILE A 452 -10.59 28.25 1.10
CA ILE A 452 -11.40 27.77 2.25
C ILE A 452 -11.10 28.61 3.48
N SER A 453 -9.82 28.88 3.77
CA SER A 453 -9.40 29.70 4.91
C SER A 453 -9.97 31.09 4.88
N GLU A 454 -9.90 31.75 3.73
CA GLU A 454 -10.45 33.08 3.53
C GLU A 454 -11.96 33.11 3.75
N SER A 455 -12.70 32.19 3.14
CA SER A 455 -14.15 32.12 3.28
C SER A 455 -14.59 31.77 4.70
N ALA A 456 -13.85 30.87 5.40
CA ALA A 456 -14.13 30.56 6.80
C ALA A 456 -13.91 31.78 7.70
N ARG A 457 -12.80 32.51 7.52
CA ARG A 457 -12.53 33.78 8.24
C ARG A 457 -13.56 34.85 7.88
N GLY A 458 -14.07 34.84 6.64
CA GLY A 458 -15.14 35.72 6.18
C GLY A 458 -16.44 35.57 6.99
N VAL A 459 -16.70 34.40 7.56
CA VAL A 459 -17.81 34.11 8.46
C VAL A 459 -17.39 33.96 9.93
N ASP A 460 -16.28 34.61 10.30
CA ASP A 460 -15.74 34.77 11.65
C ASP A 460 -15.26 33.45 12.29
N ILE A 461 -14.89 32.46 11.50
CA ILE A 461 -14.31 31.22 12.00
C ILE A 461 -12.78 31.37 12.06
N PRO A 462 -12.16 31.18 13.25
CA PRO A 462 -10.71 31.12 13.37
C PRO A 462 -10.13 29.92 12.61
N VAL A 463 -8.98 30.13 11.92
CA VAL A 463 -8.34 29.12 11.10
C VAL A 463 -6.90 28.94 11.54
N MET A 464 -6.48 27.67 11.74
CA MET A 464 -5.11 27.30 12.11
C MET A 464 -4.50 26.46 10.99
N MET A 465 -3.28 26.81 10.56
CA MET A 465 -2.48 26.09 9.57
C MET A 465 -1.16 25.64 10.18
N LEU A 466 -0.67 24.48 9.74
CA LEU A 466 0.66 23.97 10.05
C LEU A 466 1.32 23.52 8.74
N THR A 467 2.52 24.01 8.46
CA THR A 467 3.21 23.76 7.19
C THR A 467 4.71 23.46 7.37
N LYS A 468 5.28 22.80 6.37
CA LYS A 468 6.71 22.62 6.14
C LYS A 468 7.15 23.25 4.81
N ALA A 469 6.25 23.97 4.15
CA ALA A 469 6.49 24.66 2.89
C ALA A 469 6.48 26.20 3.11
N GLU A 470 7.04 26.93 2.15
CA GLU A 470 6.90 28.38 2.11
C GLU A 470 5.48 28.77 1.67
N PRO A 471 4.76 29.56 2.48
CA PRO A 471 3.42 30.01 2.10
C PRO A 471 3.41 30.98 0.92
N ASN A 472 2.41 30.86 0.07
CA ASN A 472 2.09 31.93 -0.85
C ASN A 472 1.34 33.05 -0.11
N TYR A 473 2.07 34.04 0.38
CA TYR A 473 1.56 35.11 1.23
C TYR A 473 0.43 35.91 0.58
N SER A 474 0.51 36.14 -0.74
CA SER A 474 -0.53 36.87 -1.46
C SER A 474 -1.87 36.14 -1.42
N TYR A 475 -1.90 34.85 -1.68
CA TYR A 475 -3.12 34.05 -1.57
C TYR A 475 -3.60 33.86 -0.12
N MET A 476 -2.70 33.88 0.85
CA MET A 476 -3.05 33.65 2.25
C MET A 476 -3.80 34.81 2.89
N PHE A 477 -3.50 36.04 2.52
CA PHE A 477 -3.95 37.26 3.18
C PHE A 477 -4.85 38.16 2.31
N LEU A 478 -4.91 37.95 1.00
CA LEU A 478 -5.70 38.77 0.10
C LEU A 478 -6.95 37.98 -0.36
N ASP A 479 -8.02 38.74 -0.61
CA ASP A 479 -9.23 38.22 -1.20
C ASP A 479 -8.94 37.77 -2.64
N SER A 480 -9.08 36.47 -2.91
CA SER A 480 -8.83 35.85 -4.21
C SER A 480 -9.79 36.34 -5.31
N THR A 481 -10.88 36.99 -4.94
CA THR A 481 -11.88 37.57 -5.87
C THR A 481 -11.47 38.95 -6.35
N VAL A 482 -10.45 39.56 -5.72
CA VAL A 482 -10.00 40.92 -6.01
C VAL A 482 -8.67 40.91 -6.72
N ASP A 483 -8.60 41.44 -7.94
CA ASP A 483 -7.31 41.66 -8.62
C ASP A 483 -6.54 42.76 -7.89
N VAL A 484 -5.59 42.33 -7.07
CA VAL A 484 -4.73 43.19 -6.23
C VAL A 484 -3.97 44.22 -7.09
N ASN A 485 -3.56 43.86 -8.31
CA ASN A 485 -2.92 44.76 -9.23
C ASN A 485 -3.90 45.87 -9.71
N CYS A 486 -5.17 45.54 -9.84
CA CYS A 486 -6.20 46.53 -10.10
C CYS A 486 -6.42 47.51 -8.94
N ILE A 487 -6.38 47.03 -7.69
CA ILE A 487 -6.51 47.89 -6.47
C ILE A 487 -5.26 48.74 -6.27
N LEU A 488 -4.08 48.17 -6.41
CA LEU A 488 -2.82 48.90 -6.26
C LEU A 488 -2.51 49.86 -7.41
N ASN A 489 -3.02 49.59 -8.60
CA ASN A 489 -2.82 50.41 -9.80
C ASN A 489 -3.97 51.38 -10.13
N SER A 490 -5.14 51.27 -9.44
CA SER A 490 -6.24 52.23 -9.63
C SER A 490 -5.97 53.53 -8.89
N VAL A 491 -5.22 54.38 -9.55
CA VAL A 491 -4.71 55.65 -9.09
C VAL A 491 -5.80 56.67 -8.79
N ARG A 492 -5.73 57.33 -7.64
CA ARG A 492 -6.23 58.68 -7.23
C ARG A 492 -7.66 58.87 -6.75
N THR A 493 -8.62 58.01 -6.92
CA THR A 493 -9.97 58.23 -6.37
C THR A 493 -10.44 57.22 -5.33
N LYS A 494 -9.59 56.28 -4.91
CA LYS A 494 -9.91 55.14 -4.05
C LYS A 494 -9.03 54.92 -2.84
N GLU A 495 -8.28 55.94 -2.40
CA GLU A 495 -7.42 55.80 -1.21
C GLU A 495 -8.19 55.34 0.03
N GLN A 496 -9.43 55.85 0.22
CA GLN A 496 -10.28 55.42 1.35
C GLN A 496 -10.80 54.01 1.21
N GLU A 497 -11.16 53.57 -0.01
CA GLU A 497 -11.62 52.19 -0.28
C GLU A 497 -10.47 51.21 -0.13
N GLN A 498 -9.28 51.57 -0.60
CA GLN A 498 -8.04 50.81 -0.44
C GLN A 498 -7.64 50.69 1.02
N HIS A 499 -7.69 51.78 1.77
CA HIS A 499 -7.43 51.78 3.21
C HIS A 499 -8.43 50.92 3.98
N ASN A 500 -9.70 51.04 3.69
CA ASN A 500 -10.78 50.22 4.29
C ASN A 500 -10.63 48.72 3.94
N TYR A 501 -10.22 48.40 2.73
CA TYR A 501 -9.96 47.03 2.31
C TYR A 501 -8.77 46.43 3.08
N LEU A 502 -7.63 47.15 3.13
CA LEU A 502 -6.43 46.71 3.86
C LEU A 502 -6.73 46.52 5.35
N ASN A 503 -7.53 47.39 5.97
CA ASN A 503 -7.93 47.24 7.36
C ASN A 503 -8.81 46.00 7.58
N ARG A 504 -9.73 45.71 6.67
CA ARG A 504 -10.52 44.46 6.72
C ARG A 504 -9.63 43.21 6.58
N CYS A 505 -8.65 43.24 5.70
CA CYS A 505 -7.67 42.15 5.57
C CYS A 505 -6.88 41.94 6.86
N LYS A 506 -6.41 43.02 7.49
CA LYS A 506 -5.72 42.96 8.80
C LYS A 506 -6.61 42.46 9.94
N GLU A 507 -7.88 42.89 9.99
CA GLU A 507 -8.86 42.39 10.95
C GLU A 507 -9.10 40.88 10.79
N LYS A 508 -9.26 40.42 9.55
CA LYS A 508 -9.42 38.99 9.28
C LYS A 508 -8.13 38.18 9.48
N ALA A 509 -6.96 38.82 9.47
CA ALA A 509 -5.70 38.20 9.83
C ALA A 509 -5.67 37.78 11.33
N SER A 510 -6.38 38.49 12.21
CA SER A 510 -6.52 38.08 13.62
C SER A 510 -7.21 36.74 13.83
N LEU A 511 -7.93 36.25 12.84
CA LEU A 511 -8.56 34.95 12.81
C LEU A 511 -7.68 33.85 12.14
N LEU A 512 -6.42 34.16 11.83
CA LEU A 512 -5.50 33.22 11.22
C LEU A 512 -4.31 32.95 12.16
N ALA A 513 -4.02 31.67 12.37
CA ALA A 513 -2.79 31.21 13.01
C ALA A 513 -1.98 30.41 12.00
N VAL A 514 -0.76 30.89 11.72
CA VAL A 514 0.19 30.22 10.81
C VAL A 514 1.29 29.57 11.62
N GLY A 515 1.43 28.26 11.48
CA GLY A 515 2.42 27.47 12.20
C GLY A 515 3.42 26.79 11.28
N PHE A 516 4.62 26.61 11.79
CA PHE A 516 5.69 25.88 11.13
C PHE A 516 6.16 24.72 12.00
N THR A 517 6.37 23.55 11.38
CA THR A 517 7.04 22.45 12.08
C THR A 517 8.54 22.75 12.09
N LEU A 518 9.18 22.70 13.25
CA LEU A 518 10.62 22.93 13.42
C LEU A 518 11.22 21.76 14.18
N THR A 519 11.95 20.90 13.49
CA THR A 519 12.62 19.73 14.08
C THR A 519 14.07 20.02 14.48
N GLY A 520 14.69 21.03 13.87
CA GLY A 520 16.13 21.31 13.97
C GLY A 520 17.00 20.36 13.15
N HIS A 521 16.39 19.51 12.31
CA HIS A 521 17.04 18.42 11.57
C HIS A 521 16.54 18.36 10.12
N ASP A 522 17.08 19.20 9.25
CA ASP A 522 16.70 19.30 7.84
C ASP A 522 16.97 18.00 7.07
N GLU A 523 18.02 17.27 7.46
CA GLU A 523 18.40 15.99 6.90
C GLU A 523 17.32 14.89 7.08
N LEU A 524 16.39 15.09 8.00
CA LEU A 524 15.27 14.18 8.24
C LEU A 524 14.02 14.53 7.41
N GLU A 525 14.04 15.71 6.77
CA GLU A 525 12.90 16.28 6.03
C GLU A 525 13.30 16.71 4.61
N PRO A 526 13.85 15.80 3.76
CA PRO A 526 14.53 16.17 2.51
C PRO A 526 13.65 16.83 1.44
N ASN A 527 12.32 16.76 1.58
CA ASN A 527 11.36 17.36 0.66
C ASN A 527 10.65 18.60 1.24
N ALA A 528 11.09 19.07 2.38
CA ALA A 528 10.59 20.29 3.01
C ALA A 528 11.63 21.41 2.85
N ILE A 529 11.22 22.67 2.91
CA ILE A 529 12.18 23.78 3.04
C ILE A 529 12.90 23.66 4.39
N SER A 530 14.14 24.16 4.45
CA SER A 530 14.96 24.04 5.65
C SER A 530 14.31 24.70 6.88
N ASN A 531 14.72 24.27 8.08
CA ASN A 531 14.28 24.92 9.32
C ASN A 531 14.65 26.42 9.33
N GLU A 532 15.81 26.78 8.79
CA GLU A 532 16.24 28.19 8.66
C GLU A 532 15.30 29.00 7.74
N GLU A 533 14.88 28.42 6.61
CA GLU A 533 13.91 29.06 5.70
C GLU A 533 12.54 29.20 6.35
N ARG A 534 12.08 28.20 7.13
CA ARG A 534 10.82 28.30 7.90
C ARG A 534 10.89 29.43 8.95
N ILE A 535 12.02 29.59 9.61
CA ILE A 535 12.23 30.70 10.54
C ILE A 535 12.26 32.07 9.81
N ARG A 536 12.86 32.17 8.61
CA ARG A 536 12.74 33.36 7.76
C ARG A 536 11.29 33.66 7.36
N CYS A 537 10.48 32.64 7.11
CA CYS A 537 9.04 32.81 6.86
C CYS A 537 8.33 33.40 8.09
N ILE A 538 8.66 32.95 9.31
CA ILE A 538 8.14 33.52 10.56
C ILE A 538 8.55 35.00 10.70
N ASP A 539 9.83 35.33 10.52
CA ASP A 539 10.34 36.71 10.59
C ASP A 539 9.67 37.62 9.54
N PHE A 540 9.51 37.10 8.33
CA PHE A 540 8.82 37.83 7.25
C PHE A 540 7.37 38.13 7.61
N LEU A 541 6.61 37.16 8.11
CA LEU A 541 5.23 37.36 8.55
C LEU A 541 5.13 38.31 9.73
N ALA A 542 6.03 38.18 10.71
CA ALA A 542 6.00 39.00 11.94
C ALA A 542 6.34 40.45 11.69
N ARG A 543 7.27 40.77 10.76
CA ARG A 543 7.89 42.08 10.68
C ARG A 543 7.83 42.76 9.33
N ARG A 544 7.68 42.02 8.25
CA ARG A 544 7.84 42.54 6.89
C ARG A 544 6.57 42.48 6.05
N TYR A 545 5.59 41.72 6.47
CA TYR A 545 4.33 41.56 5.74
C TYR A 545 3.17 42.28 6.45
N PRO A 546 2.83 43.52 6.05
CA PRO A 546 1.91 44.36 6.82
C PRO A 546 0.51 43.78 7.01
N LEU A 547 0.05 42.91 6.07
CA LEU A 547 -1.26 42.27 6.14
C LEU A 547 -1.30 41.16 7.21
N ALA A 548 -0.15 40.66 7.67
CA ALA A 548 -0.05 39.67 8.73
C ALA A 548 0.09 40.28 10.14
N GLU A 549 0.03 41.61 10.28
CA GLU A 549 0.26 42.33 11.55
C GLU A 549 -0.50 41.76 12.75
N LYS A 550 -1.72 41.23 12.53
CA LYS A 550 -2.54 40.64 13.59
C LYS A 550 -2.58 39.10 13.55
N CYS A 551 -1.84 38.47 12.65
CA CYS A 551 -1.80 37.02 12.53
C CYS A 551 -1.09 36.39 13.74
N HIS A 552 -1.58 35.25 14.21
CA HIS A 552 -0.92 34.49 15.27
C HIS A 552 0.15 33.57 14.66
N LEU A 553 1.38 33.69 15.17
CA LEU A 553 2.50 32.84 14.71
C LEU A 553 2.81 31.80 15.75
N TRP A 554 2.90 30.55 15.32
CA TRP A 554 3.18 29.43 16.22
C TRP A 554 4.12 28.41 15.60
N ALA A 555 4.78 27.60 16.44
CA ALA A 555 5.64 26.53 15.99
C ALA A 555 5.26 25.18 16.63
N SER A 556 5.29 24.12 15.84
CA SER A 556 5.24 22.75 16.31
C SER A 556 6.67 22.21 16.39
N ILE A 557 7.17 22.08 17.62
CA ILE A 557 8.45 21.43 17.93
C ILE A 557 8.15 19.94 18.12
N GLU A 558 7.84 19.28 17.02
CA GLU A 558 7.47 17.86 17.02
C GLU A 558 7.84 17.20 15.69
N PRO A 559 8.56 16.07 15.77
CA PRO A 559 9.09 15.52 17.02
C PRO A 559 10.31 16.30 17.52
N VAL A 560 10.42 16.49 18.84
CA VAL A 560 11.72 16.80 19.46
C VAL A 560 12.64 15.63 19.14
N ILE A 561 13.68 15.86 18.38
CA ILE A 561 14.65 14.82 18.02
C ILE A 561 15.75 14.75 19.08
N ASP A 562 16.31 15.87 19.43
CA ASP A 562 17.17 16.07 20.59
C ASP A 562 16.85 17.42 21.25
N PHE A 563 17.13 17.53 22.53
CA PHE A 563 16.79 18.71 23.31
C PHE A 563 17.60 19.97 22.91
N PRO A 564 18.93 19.90 22.65
CA PRO A 564 19.71 21.07 22.24
C PRO A 564 19.25 21.68 20.93
N SER A 565 19.02 20.85 19.87
CA SER A 565 18.54 21.34 18.58
C SER A 565 17.14 21.95 18.69
N SER A 566 16.27 21.31 19.46
CA SER A 566 14.89 21.80 19.68
C SER A 566 14.88 23.11 20.47
N LEU A 567 15.74 23.25 21.50
CA LEU A 567 15.88 24.49 22.27
C LEU A 567 16.37 25.63 21.37
N TYR A 568 17.35 25.34 20.49
CA TYR A 568 17.84 26.31 19.52
C TYR A 568 16.74 26.74 18.53
N MET A 569 15.90 25.83 18.06
CA MET A 569 14.76 26.15 17.18
C MET A 569 13.74 27.06 17.88
N ILE A 570 13.41 26.77 19.13
CA ILE A 570 12.51 27.61 19.94
C ILE A 570 13.10 29.02 20.08
N TYR A 571 14.38 29.14 20.41
CA TYR A 571 15.07 30.43 20.53
C TYR A 571 15.01 31.23 19.21
N GLN A 572 15.34 30.59 18.09
CA GLN A 572 15.32 31.23 16.78
C GLN A 572 13.91 31.65 16.35
N ALA A 573 12.92 30.80 16.57
CA ALA A 573 11.52 31.08 16.24
C ALA A 573 10.97 32.24 17.09
N MET A 574 11.30 32.32 18.39
CA MET A 574 10.92 33.45 19.26
C MET A 574 11.54 34.75 18.76
N ASN A 575 12.81 34.73 18.43
CA ASN A 575 13.51 35.90 17.88
C ASN A 575 12.93 36.37 16.55
N ALA A 576 12.38 35.42 15.76
CA ALA A 576 11.66 35.69 14.53
C ALA A 576 10.22 36.22 14.75
N GLY A 577 9.68 36.14 15.98
CA GLY A 577 8.34 36.65 16.33
C GLY A 577 7.29 35.56 16.56
N CYS A 578 7.68 34.30 16.73
CA CYS A 578 6.79 33.26 17.14
C CYS A 578 6.31 33.41 18.58
N GLN A 579 5.02 33.29 18.84
CA GLN A 579 4.40 33.55 20.12
C GLN A 579 3.82 32.31 20.81
N HIS A 580 3.73 31.19 20.11
CA HIS A 580 3.09 29.98 20.62
C HIS A 580 3.87 28.74 20.20
N PHE A 581 4.10 27.83 21.14
CA PHE A 581 4.82 26.59 20.89
C PHE A 581 3.98 25.38 21.32
N LYS A 582 3.90 24.36 20.44
CA LYS A 582 3.41 23.02 20.76
C LYS A 582 4.61 22.06 20.70
N ILE A 583 4.94 21.47 21.85
CA ILE A 583 6.17 20.67 22.01
C ILE A 583 5.80 19.21 22.28
N GLY A 584 6.34 18.30 21.48
CA GLY A 584 6.09 16.87 21.60
C GLY A 584 7.31 16.02 21.27
N LEU A 585 7.51 14.96 22.04
CA LEU A 585 8.57 13.98 21.83
C LEU A 585 8.22 13.02 20.68
N LEU A 586 9.26 12.40 20.11
CA LEU A 586 9.08 11.36 19.12
C LEU A 586 8.35 10.14 19.73
N THR A 587 7.31 9.70 19.07
CA THR A 587 6.54 8.53 19.49
C THR A 587 6.64 7.41 18.44
N ASN A 588 6.63 6.16 18.93
CA ASN A 588 6.48 4.98 18.09
C ASN A 588 5.19 4.25 18.49
N ASN A 589 4.21 4.20 17.61
CA ASN A 589 2.89 3.63 17.84
C ASN A 589 2.25 4.12 19.16
N THR A 590 2.18 5.44 19.35
CA THR A 590 1.61 6.13 20.53
C THR A 590 2.46 6.07 21.81
N ARG A 591 3.64 5.47 21.79
CA ARG A 591 4.54 5.45 22.95
C ARG A 591 5.80 6.25 22.70
N VAL A 592 6.24 7.00 23.71
CA VAL A 592 7.49 7.75 23.67
C VAL A 592 8.67 6.80 23.47
N VAL A 593 9.64 7.19 22.66
CA VAL A 593 10.85 6.42 22.39
C VAL A 593 11.77 6.44 23.62
N ARG A 594 11.97 5.28 24.25
CA ARG A 594 12.77 5.13 25.48
C ARG A 594 14.13 4.47 25.28
N LYS A 595 14.58 4.29 24.04
CA LYS A 595 15.89 3.73 23.70
C LYS A 595 16.54 4.62 22.68
N ASP A 596 17.86 4.68 22.67
CA ASP A 596 18.61 5.41 21.66
C ASP A 596 18.07 5.04 20.26
N PHE A 597 17.94 6.03 19.40
CA PHE A 597 17.27 5.87 18.11
C PHE A 597 18.07 6.48 16.96
N GLN A 598 17.76 6.07 15.73
CA GLN A 598 18.43 6.58 14.54
C GLN A 598 17.40 6.90 13.45
N ILE A 599 17.54 8.03 12.78
CA ILE A 599 16.77 8.40 11.59
C ILE A 599 17.75 8.57 10.43
N GLY A 600 17.62 7.76 9.37
CA GLY A 600 18.60 7.74 8.29
C GLY A 600 19.98 7.32 8.79
N GLU A 601 20.98 8.16 8.62
CA GLU A 601 22.36 7.95 9.08
C GLU A 601 22.65 8.58 10.45
N HIS A 602 21.70 9.33 11.01
CA HIS A 602 21.87 10.13 12.22
C HIS A 602 21.42 9.36 13.47
N LYS A 603 22.27 9.38 14.52
CA LYS A 603 22.05 8.70 15.79
C LYS A 603 21.65 9.69 16.87
N PHE A 604 20.60 9.38 17.58
CA PHE A 604 20.07 10.20 18.67
C PHE A 604 19.96 9.40 19.96
N LYS A 605 20.08 10.08 21.09
CA LYS A 605 19.96 9.48 22.41
C LYS A 605 18.50 9.28 22.80
N ALA A 606 18.22 8.24 23.58
CA ALA A 606 16.94 8.06 24.23
C ALA A 606 16.61 9.26 25.13
N TYR A 607 15.33 9.59 25.21
CA TYR A 607 14.91 10.61 26.17
C TYR A 607 15.08 10.08 27.60
N LYS A 608 15.87 10.78 28.39
CA LYS A 608 15.92 10.59 29.83
C LYS A 608 15.03 11.63 30.49
N VAL A 609 14.41 11.22 31.60
CA VAL A 609 13.51 12.11 32.33
C VAL A 609 14.25 13.32 32.86
N GLU A 610 15.48 13.14 33.39
CA GLU A 610 16.32 14.22 33.90
C GLU A 610 16.65 15.24 32.80
N ASP A 611 17.07 14.79 31.62
CA ASP A 611 17.38 15.66 30.49
C ASP A 611 16.11 16.39 29.99
N CYS A 612 14.95 15.72 30.04
CA CYS A 612 13.66 16.32 29.69
C CYS A 612 13.23 17.40 30.68
N LEU A 613 13.46 17.20 31.98
CA LEU A 613 13.18 18.21 33.00
C LEU A 613 14.04 19.48 32.81
N HIS A 614 15.33 19.32 32.57
CA HIS A 614 16.21 20.46 32.24
C HIS A 614 15.75 21.18 30.96
N PHE A 615 15.35 20.44 29.94
CA PHE A 615 14.78 21.01 28.71
C PHE A 615 13.49 21.80 29.00
N ILE A 616 12.60 21.29 29.85
CA ILE A 616 11.37 21.98 30.26
C ILE A 616 11.72 23.28 30.99
N GLU A 617 12.62 23.23 31.96
CA GLU A 617 13.08 24.40 32.70
C GLU A 617 13.68 25.47 31.78
N ASP A 618 14.54 25.09 30.84
CA ASP A 618 15.15 25.98 29.85
C ASP A 618 14.12 26.61 28.92
N VAL A 619 13.18 25.82 28.40
CA VAL A 619 12.08 26.33 27.57
C VAL A 619 11.22 27.33 28.36
N MET A 620 10.83 26.97 29.57
CA MET A 620 9.96 27.83 30.39
C MET A 620 10.65 29.15 30.75
N ARG A 621 11.93 29.11 31.12
CA ARG A 621 12.71 30.32 31.38
C ARG A 621 12.88 31.20 30.13
N MET A 622 13.04 30.59 28.96
CA MET A 622 13.20 31.29 27.68
C MET A 622 11.89 31.96 27.23
N THR A 623 10.76 31.29 27.43
CA THR A 623 9.45 31.73 26.97
C THR A 623 8.71 32.62 27.97
N ASP A 624 9.25 32.80 29.17
CA ASP A 624 8.64 33.60 30.26
C ASP A 624 8.26 35.01 29.81
N GLY A 625 6.99 35.38 29.91
CA GLY A 625 6.42 36.65 29.49
C GLY A 625 6.51 36.95 27.98
N LYS A 626 6.92 36.00 27.14
CA LYS A 626 7.15 36.20 25.70
C LYS A 626 6.33 35.26 24.80
N ALA A 627 6.07 34.05 25.24
CA ALA A 627 5.35 33.07 24.45
C ALA A 627 4.60 32.05 25.33
N THR A 628 3.56 31.42 24.77
CA THR A 628 2.87 30.33 25.44
C THR A 628 3.42 28.98 24.99
N VAL A 629 3.36 27.98 25.88
CA VAL A 629 3.84 26.63 25.63
C VAL A 629 2.76 25.59 25.93
N TYR A 630 2.44 24.75 24.97
CA TYR A 630 1.61 23.56 25.13
C TYR A 630 2.47 22.31 25.10
N TRP A 631 2.51 21.59 26.21
CA TRP A 631 3.19 20.32 26.34
C TRP A 631 2.28 19.17 25.89
N LYS A 632 2.64 18.48 24.81
CA LYS A 632 1.86 17.39 24.25
C LYS A 632 1.89 16.15 25.14
N GLN A 633 0.94 15.24 24.93
CA GLN A 633 0.80 14.02 25.71
C GLN A 633 2.10 13.19 25.74
N SER A 634 2.90 13.19 24.67
CA SER A 634 4.17 12.47 24.61
C SER A 634 5.21 12.95 25.65
N VAL A 635 5.21 14.21 26.01
CA VAL A 635 6.06 14.74 27.11
C VAL A 635 5.53 14.22 28.44
N ARG A 636 4.23 14.29 28.68
CA ARG A 636 3.58 13.77 29.88
C ARG A 636 3.84 12.26 30.05
N ASP A 637 3.69 11.48 29.01
CA ASP A 637 3.94 10.03 29.00
C ASP A 637 5.38 9.67 29.40
N LEU A 638 6.37 10.51 29.07
CA LEU A 638 7.73 10.32 29.51
C LEU A 638 7.88 10.59 31.02
N LEU A 639 7.34 11.70 31.50
CA LEU A 639 7.42 12.10 32.91
C LEU A 639 6.66 11.15 33.85
N GLU A 640 5.48 10.67 33.43
CA GLU A 640 4.65 9.71 34.15
C GLU A 640 5.30 8.33 34.30
N THR A 641 6.49 8.11 33.71
CA THR A 641 7.27 6.89 33.98
C THR A 641 7.90 6.87 35.36
N ILE A 642 8.10 8.07 35.96
CA ILE A 642 8.76 8.26 37.25
C ILE A 642 7.84 9.00 38.21
N TYR A 643 7.02 9.93 37.75
CA TYR A 643 6.16 10.80 38.55
C TYR A 643 4.69 10.38 38.42
N THR A 644 3.87 10.73 39.41
CA THR A 644 2.42 10.61 39.32
C THR A 644 1.86 11.69 38.38
N SER A 645 0.68 11.47 37.80
CA SER A 645 0.05 12.46 36.89
C SER A 645 -0.17 13.81 37.59
N ALA A 646 -0.50 13.83 38.89
CA ALA A 646 -0.60 15.06 39.66
C ALA A 646 0.73 15.80 39.80
N ALA A 647 1.83 15.09 40.02
CA ALA A 647 3.17 15.70 40.06
C ALA A 647 3.60 16.20 38.68
N VAL A 648 3.22 15.50 37.59
CA VAL A 648 3.47 15.96 36.21
C VAL A 648 2.68 17.24 35.93
N ASP A 649 1.41 17.34 36.37
CA ASP A 649 0.64 18.56 36.24
C ASP A 649 1.29 19.74 36.98
N GLU A 650 1.82 19.51 38.17
CA GLU A 650 2.57 20.53 38.92
C GLU A 650 3.89 20.93 38.22
N LEU A 651 4.67 19.97 37.73
CA LEU A 651 5.89 20.20 36.99
C LEU A 651 5.70 21.02 35.72
N LEU A 652 4.58 20.85 35.05
CA LEU A 652 4.25 21.56 33.80
C LEU A 652 3.42 22.82 34.03
N ASN A 653 3.05 23.15 35.28
CA ASN A 653 2.21 24.28 35.62
C ASN A 653 3.05 25.57 35.81
N TYR A 654 3.46 26.12 34.70
CA TYR A 654 4.13 27.44 34.66
C TYR A 654 3.15 28.53 34.19
N PRO A 655 3.41 29.84 34.48
CA PRO A 655 2.51 30.93 34.12
C PRO A 655 2.12 31.00 32.64
N HIS A 656 2.99 30.49 31.77
CA HIS A 656 2.79 30.51 30.30
C HIS A 656 2.51 29.13 29.71
N SER A 657 2.41 28.09 30.54
CA SER A 657 1.89 26.77 30.11
C SER A 657 0.41 26.83 29.90
N VAL A 658 -0.08 26.23 28.83
CA VAL A 658 -1.47 26.22 28.45
C VAL A 658 -2.02 24.79 28.34
N GLY A 659 -3.27 24.60 28.69
CA GLY A 659 -3.93 23.27 28.65
C GLY A 659 -4.47 22.91 27.26
N LYS A 660 -5.00 21.69 27.14
CA LYS A 660 -5.57 21.15 25.91
C LYS A 660 -6.72 21.99 25.34
N ASP A 661 -7.47 22.65 26.21
CA ASP A 661 -8.64 23.47 25.83
C ASP A 661 -8.28 24.92 25.49
N TRP A 662 -7.00 25.27 25.55
CA TRP A 662 -6.51 26.59 25.22
C TRP A 662 -6.62 26.88 23.72
N SER A 663 -7.01 28.10 23.38
CA SER A 663 -7.07 28.57 21.99
C SER A 663 -5.98 29.63 21.74
N ILE A 664 -5.24 29.44 20.65
CA ILE A 664 -4.22 30.38 20.17
C ILE A 664 -4.78 31.77 19.88
N PHE A 665 -6.09 31.87 19.60
CA PHE A 665 -6.78 33.11 19.27
C PHE A 665 -7.23 33.93 20.48
N THR A 666 -7.11 33.39 21.69
CA THR A 666 -7.51 34.05 22.94
C THR A 666 -6.34 34.42 23.82
N SER A 667 -5.10 34.28 23.34
CA SER A 667 -3.91 34.61 24.14
C SER A 667 -3.66 36.12 24.18
N ASP A 668 -3.39 36.64 25.40
CA ASP A 668 -2.99 38.04 25.65
C ASP A 668 -1.49 38.28 25.48
N VAL A 669 -0.72 37.30 25.00
CA VAL A 669 0.70 37.43 24.72
C VAL A 669 0.86 38.22 23.43
N ARG A 670 1.18 39.51 23.56
CA ARG A 670 1.53 40.47 22.49
C ARG A 670 2.99 40.84 22.52
#